data_0fef11a3ba7d381c474dc60797160745
#
_entry.id   0fef11a3ba7d381c474dc60797160745
#
_cell.length_a   1.000
_cell.length_b   1.000
_cell.length_c   1.000
_cell.angle_alpha   90.00
_cell.angle_beta   90.00
_cell.angle_gamma   90.00
#
_symmetry.space_group_name_H-M   'P 1'
#
loop_
_entity.id
_entity.type
_entity.pdbx_description
1 polymer ?
#
loop_
_entity_poly.entity_id
_entity_poly.type
_entity_poly.pdbx_seq_one_letter_code
_entity_poly.pdbx_strand_id
1 'polypeptide(L)'
;MNVVFYYIYERMKRTSLILLVCCLWILNVSCGSGNLFQPDKKNALRAPSYPLITIDPYTSIWSFTDQLNEDATRHWTGKEQGLLGVIEVDGVSYRFMGKEAPEEGTPVRFEKAAVQQSVNVLPTQTYYTFECGPVCLDLIFTSPLLLNDLDRMSTPVNYISWQVRATDGKTHETRLTVEASPSLAVHSDDQAVTVAFEEENGISYVKAGTVEQSVLARKGDDVRIDWGYFYLAARTEKQTEMKVSDRQQLVYSRDMGTVSDSPQSGFLMVGYDDLYSIQYFKDNRMGYWKHNGKKNIRQAFEGSAEEYRSVMDRCRHFDTRLMEDAEEAGGKEYADLCAVAYRQAVAAHKLIEDKDGNLLFLSKENFSNGSIGTVDVTYPSAPLFLLYNPELLKGMLNPIFHYSESGQWNKPFAAHDVGTYPHANGQTYPFDMPVEECGNMLILTTAIALREGNADYAREHWKTLGVWANYLLKEGLDPENQLCTDDFAGHLAHNANLSIKAIMGIAGYGKLAEMLGDKEQAVRYVSAAREMAEKWERMADDGDHFRLTFDRENTWSQKYNLVWDKVLGLHIFPDRIARKEVAFYLSRQQPFGLPLDSRKTYTKIDWILWTACLADTQEDFSRLLSPAYKYVNETEPRVPLTDWYEATDGRSINMRARSVVGGFFMKMLEKKLGK
;
A
#
# COMPACT_ATOMS: atom_id res chain seq x y z
N MET A 1 43.61 -33.98 -44.31
CA MET A 1 42.45 -33.26 -44.84
C MET A 1 41.12 -33.72 -44.22
N ASN A 2 40.98 -34.98 -43.84
CA ASN A 2 39.70 -35.51 -43.28
C ASN A 2 39.42 -35.17 -41.82
N VAL A 3 40.40 -34.81 -40.98
CA VAL A 3 40.21 -34.49 -39.56
C VAL A 3 39.70 -33.03 -39.36
N VAL A 4 40.07 -32.11 -40.25
CA VAL A 4 39.62 -30.70 -40.20
C VAL A 4 38.13 -30.58 -40.62
N PHE A 5 37.71 -31.37 -41.60
CA PHE A 5 36.30 -31.40 -42.02
C PHE A 5 35.35 -31.98 -40.95
N TYR A 6 35.80 -32.95 -40.19
CA TYR A 6 35.01 -33.54 -39.10
C TYR A 6 34.81 -32.54 -37.94
N TYR A 7 35.85 -31.75 -37.59
CA TYR A 7 35.75 -30.72 -36.56
C TYR A 7 34.86 -29.53 -36.96
N ILE A 8 34.85 -29.14 -38.19
CA ILE A 8 33.99 -28.07 -38.73
C ILE A 8 32.51 -28.54 -38.79
N TYR A 9 32.26 -29.81 -39.17
CA TYR A 9 30.93 -30.38 -39.22
C TYR A 9 30.30 -30.54 -37.82
N GLU A 10 31.06 -30.99 -36.82
CA GLU A 10 30.60 -31.08 -35.42
C GLU A 10 30.36 -29.67 -34.81
N ARG A 11 31.16 -28.68 -35.16
CA ARG A 11 30.99 -27.29 -34.69
C ARG A 11 29.73 -26.66 -35.34
N MET A 12 29.46 -26.92 -36.59
CA MET A 12 28.24 -26.46 -37.27
C MET A 12 26.98 -27.13 -36.73
N LYS A 13 27.01 -28.42 -36.36
CA LYS A 13 25.91 -29.10 -35.68
C LYS A 13 25.61 -28.53 -34.31
N ARG A 14 26.66 -28.25 -33.50
CA ARG A 14 26.48 -27.60 -32.17
C ARG A 14 25.95 -26.20 -32.28
N THR A 15 26.40 -25.40 -33.26
CA THR A 15 25.91 -24.02 -33.45
C THR A 15 24.45 -24.04 -34.00
N SER A 16 24.10 -24.96 -34.85
CA SER A 16 22.71 -25.13 -35.32
C SER A 16 21.77 -25.65 -34.23
N LEU A 17 22.24 -26.53 -33.32
CA LEU A 17 21.47 -26.99 -32.18
C LEU A 17 21.26 -25.90 -31.13
N ILE A 18 22.29 -25.04 -30.87
CA ILE A 18 22.18 -23.88 -29.98
C ILE A 18 21.23 -22.84 -30.57
N LEU A 19 21.28 -22.57 -31.87
CA LEU A 19 20.36 -21.67 -32.55
C LEU A 19 18.92 -22.24 -32.58
N LEU A 20 18.73 -23.56 -32.73
CA LEU A 20 17.42 -24.17 -32.65
C LEU A 20 16.83 -24.15 -31.20
N VAL A 21 17.68 -24.36 -30.18
CA VAL A 21 17.28 -24.25 -28.76
C VAL A 21 16.99 -22.81 -28.39
N CYS A 22 17.78 -21.83 -28.85
CA CYS A 22 17.49 -20.41 -28.69
C CYS A 22 16.23 -19.98 -29.44
N CYS A 23 15.95 -20.46 -30.62
CA CYS A 23 14.71 -20.22 -31.35
C CYS A 23 13.50 -20.90 -30.69
N LEU A 24 13.66 -22.07 -30.08
CA LEU A 24 12.61 -22.73 -29.29
C LEU A 24 12.36 -22.04 -27.95
N TRP A 25 13.36 -21.37 -27.35
CA TRP A 25 13.17 -20.52 -26.18
C TRP A 25 12.51 -19.18 -26.51
N ILE A 26 12.75 -18.63 -27.71
CA ILE A 26 12.10 -17.38 -28.16
C ILE A 26 10.64 -17.64 -28.62
N LEU A 27 10.29 -18.87 -29.00
CA LEU A 27 8.92 -19.25 -29.40
C LEU A 27 8.02 -19.69 -28.25
N ASN A 28 8.53 -19.74 -26.99
CA ASN A 28 7.74 -20.00 -25.79
C ASN A 28 7.47 -18.73 -24.93
N VAL A 29 7.71 -17.53 -25.44
CA VAL A 29 6.95 -16.38 -25.01
C VAL A 29 5.61 -16.46 -25.75
N SER A 30 4.76 -17.37 -25.32
CA SER A 30 3.34 -17.30 -25.57
C SER A 30 2.88 -15.95 -25.02
N CYS A 31 2.74 -14.94 -25.88
CA CYS A 31 1.84 -13.84 -25.65
C CYS A 31 0.48 -14.48 -25.40
N GLY A 32 0.15 -14.71 -24.13
CA GLY A 32 -1.18 -15.10 -23.72
C GLY A 32 -2.14 -14.02 -24.21
N SER A 33 -2.85 -14.30 -25.29
CA SER A 33 -4.00 -13.51 -25.75
C SER A 33 -5.18 -13.75 -24.80
N GLY A 34 -4.94 -13.69 -23.49
CA GLY A 34 -5.99 -13.71 -22.48
C GLY A 34 -6.84 -12.44 -22.61
N ASN A 35 -8.14 -12.58 -22.47
CA ASN A 35 -9.03 -11.43 -22.39
C ASN A 35 -8.64 -10.58 -21.17
N LEU A 36 -8.22 -9.33 -21.36
CA LEU A 36 -7.82 -8.43 -20.27
C LEU A 36 -8.91 -8.28 -19.21
N PHE A 37 -10.17 -8.38 -19.59
CA PHE A 37 -11.33 -8.18 -18.74
C PHE A 37 -11.71 -9.42 -17.92
N GLN A 38 -10.95 -10.51 -18.05
CA GLN A 38 -11.10 -11.71 -17.22
C GLN A 38 -9.86 -11.87 -16.35
N PRO A 39 -9.96 -11.61 -15.02
CA PRO A 39 -8.83 -11.79 -14.11
C PRO A 39 -8.46 -13.26 -13.97
N ASP A 40 -7.16 -13.55 -13.83
CA ASP A 40 -6.66 -14.93 -13.64
C ASP A 40 -6.91 -15.44 -12.21
N LYS A 41 -7.12 -14.54 -11.28
CA LYS A 41 -7.38 -14.83 -9.86
C LYS A 41 -8.68 -14.17 -9.40
N LYS A 42 -9.29 -14.78 -8.40
CA LYS A 42 -10.52 -14.28 -7.78
C LYS A 42 -10.31 -14.12 -6.28
N ASN A 43 -10.55 -12.91 -5.79
CA ASN A 43 -10.68 -12.60 -4.38
C ASN A 43 -12.12 -12.86 -3.93
N ALA A 44 -12.30 -13.68 -2.89
CA ALA A 44 -13.62 -14.01 -2.36
C ALA A 44 -14.09 -13.01 -1.28
N LEU A 45 -13.18 -12.15 -0.80
CA LEU A 45 -13.42 -11.22 0.28
C LEU A 45 -14.32 -10.06 -0.19
N ARG A 46 -15.35 -9.76 0.57
CA ARG A 46 -16.10 -8.51 0.46
C ARG A 46 -15.24 -7.39 1.04
N ALA A 47 -14.48 -6.69 0.21
CA ALA A 47 -13.63 -5.61 0.70
C ALA A 47 -14.46 -4.52 1.43
N PRO A 48 -13.97 -3.90 2.50
CA PRO A 48 -14.69 -2.84 3.24
C PRO A 48 -15.00 -1.64 2.35
N SER A 49 -14.14 -1.32 1.40
CA SER A 49 -14.37 -0.38 0.30
C SER A 49 -13.54 -0.80 -0.91
N TYR A 50 -13.88 -0.26 -2.08
CA TYR A 50 -13.26 -0.67 -3.34
C TYR A 50 -12.38 0.44 -3.88
N PRO A 51 -11.04 0.22 -3.98
CA PRO A 51 -10.12 1.20 -4.54
C PRO A 51 -10.35 1.34 -6.05
N LEU A 52 -10.46 2.58 -6.52
CA LEU A 52 -10.68 2.92 -7.94
C LEU A 52 -9.45 3.59 -8.54
N ILE A 53 -9.07 4.76 -8.02
CA ILE A 53 -7.91 5.53 -8.45
C ILE A 53 -7.05 5.77 -7.21
N THR A 54 -5.88 5.15 -7.13
CA THR A 54 -4.99 5.26 -5.98
C THR A 54 -3.59 5.61 -6.46
N ILE A 55 -3.14 6.84 -6.21
CA ILE A 55 -1.82 7.35 -6.59
C ILE A 55 -0.97 7.59 -5.36
N ASP A 56 -1.45 8.45 -4.46
CA ASP A 56 -0.79 8.90 -3.24
C ASP A 56 -1.83 9.37 -2.20
N PRO A 57 -1.45 9.87 -1.02
CA PRO A 57 -2.40 10.32 0.01
C PRO A 57 -3.37 11.41 -0.45
N TYR A 58 -3.06 12.18 -1.49
CA TYR A 58 -3.91 13.25 -2.00
C TYR A 58 -4.80 12.84 -3.17
N THR A 59 -4.38 11.85 -3.97
CA THR A 59 -5.18 11.33 -5.09
C THR A 59 -5.50 9.87 -4.83
N SER A 60 -6.60 9.66 -4.10
CA SER A 60 -7.01 8.35 -3.61
C SER A 60 -8.54 8.27 -3.56
N ILE A 61 -9.15 7.70 -4.61
CA ILE A 61 -10.59 7.66 -4.86
C ILE A 61 -11.09 6.24 -4.70
N TRP A 62 -12.18 6.08 -3.94
CA TRP A 62 -12.77 4.82 -3.54
C TRP A 62 -14.28 4.79 -3.75
N SER A 63 -14.86 3.59 -3.90
CA SER A 63 -16.28 3.34 -3.71
C SER A 63 -16.54 2.91 -2.26
N PHE A 64 -17.40 3.63 -1.55
CA PHE A 64 -17.78 3.36 -0.16
C PHE A 64 -19.08 2.54 -0.07
N THR A 65 -19.44 1.84 -1.13
CA THR A 65 -20.69 1.05 -1.24
C THR A 65 -20.43 -0.30 -1.89
N ASP A 66 -21.29 -1.28 -1.68
CA ASP A 66 -21.20 -2.58 -2.33
C ASP A 66 -21.48 -2.51 -3.84
N GLN A 67 -22.34 -1.59 -4.25
CA GLN A 67 -22.64 -1.31 -5.66
C GLN A 67 -21.94 -0.01 -6.07
N LEU A 68 -21.17 -0.04 -7.15
CA LEU A 68 -20.39 1.12 -7.63
C LEU A 68 -21.27 2.33 -7.96
N ASN A 69 -22.54 2.11 -8.27
CA ASN A 69 -23.53 3.13 -8.63
C ASN A 69 -24.52 3.48 -7.50
N GLU A 70 -24.26 3.06 -6.26
CA GLU A 70 -25.17 3.31 -5.14
C GLU A 70 -24.95 4.69 -4.51
N ASP A 71 -23.68 5.16 -4.43
CA ASP A 71 -23.33 6.48 -3.90
C ASP A 71 -22.22 7.13 -4.75
N ALA A 72 -21.89 8.40 -4.45
CA ALA A 72 -20.76 9.10 -5.03
C ALA A 72 -19.43 8.44 -4.65
N THR A 73 -18.45 8.51 -5.54
CA THR A 73 -17.08 8.12 -5.22
C THR A 73 -16.46 9.13 -4.26
N ARG A 74 -15.54 8.66 -3.38
CA ARG A 74 -15.03 9.43 -2.26
C ARG A 74 -13.52 9.32 -2.12
N HIS A 75 -12.91 10.37 -1.62
CA HIS A 75 -11.55 10.33 -1.09
C HIS A 75 -11.50 9.46 0.18
N TRP A 76 -10.33 8.92 0.53
CA TRP A 76 -10.18 8.12 1.77
C TRP A 76 -10.66 8.87 3.04
N THR A 77 -10.62 10.20 3.07
CA THR A 77 -11.15 11.01 4.17
C THR A 77 -12.68 10.93 4.32
N GLY A 78 -13.37 10.46 3.29
CA GLY A 78 -14.84 10.44 3.20
C GLY A 78 -15.45 11.61 2.42
N LYS A 79 -14.62 12.61 2.06
CA LYS A 79 -15.06 13.73 1.21
C LYS A 79 -15.47 13.21 -0.17
N GLU A 80 -16.57 13.69 -0.69
CA GLU A 80 -16.99 13.39 -2.05
C GLU A 80 -15.97 13.90 -3.07
N GLN A 81 -15.57 12.99 -3.96
CA GLN A 81 -14.74 13.25 -5.13
C GLN A 81 -15.37 12.50 -6.30
N GLY A 82 -16.39 13.13 -6.91
CA GLY A 82 -17.35 12.48 -7.76
C GLY A 82 -16.80 12.07 -9.13
N LEU A 83 -16.85 10.76 -9.39
CA LEU A 83 -16.82 10.18 -10.73
C LEU A 83 -18.22 9.64 -11.05
N LEU A 84 -18.75 9.94 -12.22
CA LEU A 84 -20.04 9.46 -12.71
C LEU A 84 -19.82 8.69 -14.01
N GLY A 85 -20.37 7.47 -14.11
CA GLY A 85 -20.29 6.63 -15.29
C GLY A 85 -21.66 6.23 -15.80
N VAL A 86 -21.91 6.44 -17.10
CA VAL A 86 -23.17 6.13 -17.77
C VAL A 86 -22.88 5.43 -19.10
N ILE A 87 -23.66 4.40 -19.41
CA ILE A 87 -23.72 3.83 -20.76
C ILE A 87 -25.12 4.01 -21.32
N GLU A 88 -25.21 4.58 -22.51
CA GLU A 88 -26.45 4.65 -23.28
C GLU A 88 -26.51 3.45 -24.24
N VAL A 89 -27.66 2.77 -24.25
CA VAL A 89 -27.95 1.62 -25.09
C VAL A 89 -29.31 1.85 -25.77
N ASP A 90 -29.31 1.98 -27.10
CA ASP A 90 -30.52 2.24 -27.90
C ASP A 90 -31.36 3.43 -27.36
N GLY A 91 -30.67 4.50 -26.93
CA GLY A 91 -31.31 5.70 -26.37
C GLY A 91 -31.74 5.59 -24.89
N VAL A 92 -31.44 4.47 -24.22
CA VAL A 92 -31.72 4.28 -22.79
C VAL A 92 -30.37 4.36 -22.01
N SER A 93 -30.30 5.29 -21.05
CA SER A 93 -29.10 5.48 -20.22
C SER A 93 -29.11 4.60 -18.97
N TYR A 94 -28.03 3.90 -18.70
CA TYR A 94 -27.79 3.08 -17.52
C TYR A 94 -26.59 3.63 -16.75
N ARG A 95 -26.78 4.08 -15.52
CA ARG A 95 -25.70 4.57 -14.65
C ARG A 95 -25.00 3.39 -13.97
N PHE A 96 -23.71 3.21 -14.26
CA PHE A 96 -22.92 2.12 -13.70
C PHE A 96 -21.96 2.57 -12.58
N MET A 97 -21.64 3.86 -12.45
CA MET A 97 -20.71 4.38 -11.45
C MET A 97 -21.20 5.71 -10.89
N GLY A 98 -21.02 5.89 -9.57
CA GLY A 98 -21.32 7.14 -8.89
C GLY A 98 -22.81 7.39 -8.73
N LYS A 99 -23.15 8.50 -8.10
CA LYS A 99 -24.51 8.98 -7.90
C LYS A 99 -24.57 10.45 -8.30
N GLU A 100 -25.57 10.80 -9.06
CA GLU A 100 -25.83 12.20 -9.37
C GLU A 100 -26.44 12.87 -8.13
N ALA A 101 -25.90 14.02 -7.72
CA ALA A 101 -26.53 14.91 -6.77
C ALA A 101 -27.39 15.91 -7.57
N PRO A 102 -28.71 15.74 -7.66
CA PRO A 102 -29.57 16.70 -8.36
C PRO A 102 -29.58 18.00 -7.57
N GLU A 103 -29.52 19.13 -8.28
CA GLU A 103 -29.81 20.43 -7.70
C GLU A 103 -31.28 20.44 -7.30
N GLU A 104 -31.62 21.12 -6.20
CA GLU A 104 -33.01 21.20 -5.72
C GLU A 104 -33.95 21.68 -6.82
N GLY A 105 -34.98 20.88 -7.15
CA GLY A 105 -35.97 21.16 -8.20
C GLY A 105 -35.54 20.74 -9.60
N THR A 106 -34.39 20.10 -9.82
CA THR A 106 -34.00 19.51 -11.12
C THR A 106 -34.23 18.00 -11.13
N PRO A 107 -34.75 17.42 -12.24
CA PRO A 107 -34.85 15.96 -12.36
C PRO A 107 -33.50 15.32 -12.46
N VAL A 108 -33.38 14.08 -11.92
CA VAL A 108 -32.21 13.23 -12.11
C VAL A 108 -32.04 12.92 -13.60
N ARG A 109 -30.84 13.14 -14.17
CA ARG A 109 -30.59 12.91 -15.60
C ARG A 109 -30.57 11.41 -15.96
N PHE A 110 -30.16 10.56 -15.03
CA PHE A 110 -29.94 9.13 -15.26
C PHE A 110 -30.64 8.28 -14.19
N GLU A 111 -31.93 7.99 -14.42
CA GLU A 111 -32.76 7.28 -13.44
C GLU A 111 -32.49 5.79 -13.36
N LYS A 112 -32.13 5.14 -14.51
CA LYS A 112 -31.85 3.71 -14.50
C LYS A 112 -30.44 3.42 -14.03
N ALA A 113 -30.32 2.53 -13.04
CA ALA A 113 -29.05 1.96 -12.62
C ALA A 113 -28.74 0.71 -13.44
N ALA A 114 -27.48 0.53 -13.83
CA ALA A 114 -26.97 -0.75 -14.31
C ALA A 114 -26.95 -1.77 -13.16
N VAL A 115 -27.14 -3.04 -13.46
CA VAL A 115 -27.13 -4.12 -12.47
C VAL A 115 -25.71 -4.65 -12.33
N GLN A 116 -25.05 -4.38 -11.21
CA GLN A 116 -23.72 -4.93 -10.93
C GLN A 116 -23.81 -6.44 -10.69
N GLN A 117 -23.13 -7.20 -11.52
CA GLN A 117 -23.09 -8.68 -11.46
C GLN A 117 -21.94 -9.18 -10.58
N SER A 118 -20.83 -8.47 -10.60
CA SER A 118 -19.64 -8.84 -9.81
C SER A 118 -18.72 -7.66 -9.54
N VAL A 119 -17.92 -7.82 -8.48
CA VAL A 119 -16.72 -7.03 -8.20
C VAL A 119 -15.60 -7.97 -7.77
N ASN A 120 -14.36 -7.69 -8.20
CA ASN A 120 -13.17 -8.45 -7.81
C ASN A 120 -12.00 -7.50 -7.56
N VAL A 121 -11.47 -7.48 -6.33
CA VAL A 121 -10.35 -6.62 -5.92
C VAL A 121 -9.06 -7.42 -5.92
N LEU A 122 -8.15 -7.07 -6.80
CA LEU A 122 -6.79 -7.59 -6.87
C LEU A 122 -5.77 -6.51 -6.51
N PRO A 123 -4.50 -6.84 -6.28
CA PRO A 123 -3.51 -5.89 -5.77
C PRO A 123 -3.42 -4.56 -6.54
N THR A 124 -3.40 -4.58 -7.87
CA THR A 124 -3.29 -3.37 -8.69
C THR A 124 -4.56 -3.03 -9.46
N GLN A 125 -5.56 -3.93 -9.49
CA GLN A 125 -6.74 -3.82 -10.34
C GLN A 125 -8.03 -4.13 -9.59
N THR A 126 -9.11 -3.38 -9.91
CA THR A 126 -10.48 -3.69 -9.47
C THR A 126 -11.36 -3.90 -10.70
N TYR A 127 -11.95 -5.08 -10.78
CA TYR A 127 -12.80 -5.52 -11.89
C TYR A 127 -14.26 -5.42 -11.51
N TYR A 128 -15.08 -4.92 -12.42
CA TYR A 128 -16.54 -4.90 -12.28
C TYR A 128 -17.19 -5.45 -13.56
N THR A 129 -18.32 -6.11 -13.40
CA THR A 129 -19.20 -6.52 -14.51
C THR A 129 -20.62 -6.01 -14.26
N PHE A 130 -21.22 -5.39 -15.27
CA PHE A 130 -22.58 -4.85 -15.22
C PHE A 130 -23.42 -5.39 -16.36
N GLU A 131 -24.71 -5.59 -16.06
CA GLU A 131 -25.76 -5.74 -17.05
C GLU A 131 -26.43 -4.37 -17.27
N CYS A 132 -26.45 -3.91 -18.52
CA CYS A 132 -26.97 -2.63 -18.95
C CYS A 132 -28.04 -2.86 -20.03
N GLY A 133 -29.21 -3.41 -19.64
CA GLY A 133 -30.21 -3.90 -20.58
C GLY A 133 -29.68 -5.06 -21.43
N PRO A 134 -29.70 -4.97 -22.78
CA PRO A 134 -29.22 -6.06 -23.63
C PRO A 134 -27.70 -6.13 -23.82
N VAL A 135 -26.92 -5.31 -23.10
CA VAL A 135 -25.44 -5.32 -23.18
C VAL A 135 -24.81 -5.59 -21.82
N CYS A 136 -23.63 -6.21 -21.87
CA CYS A 136 -22.75 -6.39 -20.74
C CYS A 136 -21.61 -5.38 -20.83
N LEU A 137 -21.32 -4.69 -19.72
CA LEU A 137 -20.20 -3.78 -19.55
C LEU A 137 -19.23 -4.38 -18.52
N ASP A 138 -17.98 -4.64 -18.93
CA ASP A 138 -16.88 -4.97 -18.04
C ASP A 138 -16.00 -3.74 -17.85
N LEU A 139 -15.60 -3.46 -16.61
CA LEU A 139 -14.71 -2.35 -16.23
C LEU A 139 -13.52 -2.85 -15.45
N ILE A 140 -12.37 -2.18 -15.67
CA ILE A 140 -11.16 -2.37 -14.86
C ILE A 140 -10.63 -1.01 -14.43
N PHE A 141 -10.52 -0.79 -13.12
CA PHE A 141 -9.76 0.31 -12.56
C PHE A 141 -8.36 -0.19 -12.26
N THR A 142 -7.34 0.39 -12.88
CA THR A 142 -5.94 -0.02 -12.72
C THR A 142 -5.11 1.12 -12.16
N SER A 143 -4.48 0.87 -11.00
CA SER A 143 -3.42 1.72 -10.44
C SER A 143 -2.11 0.95 -10.55
N PRO A 144 -1.20 1.29 -11.49
CA PRO A 144 -0.02 0.49 -11.78
C PRO A 144 1.09 0.69 -10.75
N LEU A 145 0.80 0.38 -9.49
CA LEU A 145 1.67 0.50 -8.33
C LEU A 145 2.65 -0.69 -8.27
N LEU A 146 3.53 -0.79 -9.26
CA LEU A 146 4.51 -1.87 -9.39
C LEU A 146 5.80 -1.52 -8.63
N LEU A 147 5.97 -2.03 -7.41
CA LEU A 147 7.06 -1.65 -6.47
C LEU A 147 8.47 -1.86 -7.01
N ASN A 148 8.66 -2.71 -8.01
CA ASN A 148 9.95 -2.96 -8.66
C ASN A 148 10.23 -2.03 -9.86
N ASP A 149 9.32 -1.09 -10.14
CA ASP A 149 9.43 -0.10 -11.22
C ASP A 149 9.05 1.28 -10.67
N LEU A 150 10.04 1.98 -10.12
CA LEU A 150 9.83 3.25 -9.43
C LEU A 150 9.25 4.33 -10.35
N ASP A 151 9.64 4.33 -11.63
CA ASP A 151 9.11 5.27 -12.62
C ASP A 151 7.62 5.04 -12.86
N ARG A 152 7.22 3.78 -13.07
CA ARG A 152 5.82 3.43 -13.30
C ARG A 152 4.99 3.65 -12.03
N MET A 153 5.48 3.18 -10.89
CA MET A 153 4.79 3.31 -9.60
C MET A 153 4.53 4.78 -9.23
N SER A 154 5.50 5.66 -9.49
CA SER A 154 5.39 7.08 -9.14
C SER A 154 4.67 7.93 -10.19
N THR A 155 4.55 7.43 -11.44
CA THR A 155 3.83 8.14 -12.51
C THR A 155 2.34 8.26 -12.15
N PRO A 156 1.79 9.48 -12.00
CA PRO A 156 0.45 9.71 -11.45
C PRO A 156 -0.64 9.53 -12.51
N VAL A 157 -0.61 8.40 -13.20
CA VAL A 157 -1.58 8.06 -14.28
C VAL A 157 -2.15 6.68 -14.04
N ASN A 158 -3.45 6.62 -13.85
CA ASN A 158 -4.26 5.42 -13.68
C ASN A 158 -5.16 5.22 -14.91
N TYR A 159 -5.74 4.01 -15.03
CA TYR A 159 -6.60 3.68 -16.16
C TYR A 159 -7.98 3.26 -15.70
N ILE A 160 -9.01 3.69 -16.44
CA ILE A 160 -10.35 3.12 -16.44
C ILE A 160 -10.52 2.45 -17.80
N SER A 161 -10.44 1.12 -17.81
CA SER A 161 -10.60 0.32 -19.03
C SER A 161 -12.02 -0.23 -19.10
N TRP A 162 -12.60 -0.33 -20.28
CA TRP A 162 -13.95 -0.81 -20.49
C TRP A 162 -14.04 -1.76 -21.67
N GLN A 163 -14.97 -2.71 -21.59
CA GLN A 163 -15.36 -3.60 -22.66
C GLN A 163 -16.89 -3.74 -22.69
N VAL A 164 -17.49 -3.64 -23.87
CA VAL A 164 -18.94 -3.73 -24.07
C VAL A 164 -19.24 -4.79 -25.13
N ARG A 165 -20.23 -5.63 -24.87
CA ARG A 165 -20.73 -6.64 -25.80
C ARG A 165 -22.24 -6.85 -25.65
N ALA A 166 -22.95 -7.15 -26.74
CA ALA A 166 -24.33 -7.56 -26.69
C ALA A 166 -24.48 -8.96 -26.05
N THR A 167 -25.64 -9.23 -25.43
CA THR A 167 -25.92 -10.48 -24.72
C THR A 167 -27.15 -11.22 -25.26
N ASP A 168 -27.92 -10.60 -26.17
CA ASP A 168 -29.17 -11.13 -26.71
C ASP A 168 -29.06 -11.62 -28.19
N GLY A 169 -27.84 -11.61 -28.74
CA GLY A 169 -27.55 -12.01 -30.13
C GLY A 169 -27.94 -10.97 -31.18
N LYS A 170 -28.29 -9.76 -30.76
CA LYS A 170 -28.58 -8.63 -31.66
C LYS A 170 -27.48 -7.58 -31.60
N THR A 171 -27.68 -6.52 -32.32
CA THR A 171 -26.78 -5.36 -32.33
C THR A 171 -27.47 -4.16 -31.67
N HIS A 172 -26.71 -3.37 -30.90
CA HIS A 172 -27.22 -2.24 -30.15
C HIS A 172 -26.34 -1.02 -30.36
N GLU A 173 -26.94 0.16 -30.53
CA GLU A 173 -26.16 1.41 -30.54
C GLU A 173 -25.78 1.78 -29.12
N THR A 174 -24.48 2.06 -28.92
CA THR A 174 -23.97 2.29 -27.57
C THR A 174 -23.01 3.48 -27.49
N ARG A 175 -23.12 4.22 -26.38
CA ARG A 175 -22.21 5.31 -26.02
C ARG A 175 -21.88 5.22 -24.54
N LEU A 176 -20.58 5.23 -24.20
CA LEU A 176 -20.09 5.27 -22.82
C LEU A 176 -19.64 6.70 -22.47
N THR A 177 -20.06 7.20 -21.31
CA THR A 177 -19.67 8.52 -20.79
C THR A 177 -19.13 8.39 -19.37
N VAL A 178 -18.02 9.07 -19.08
CA VAL A 178 -17.46 9.26 -17.74
C VAL A 178 -17.34 10.74 -17.48
N GLU A 179 -17.92 11.19 -16.38
CA GLU A 179 -17.81 12.57 -15.90
C GLU A 179 -16.98 12.59 -14.60
N ALA A 180 -16.13 13.60 -14.45
CA ALA A 180 -15.36 13.84 -13.23
C ALA A 180 -15.66 15.24 -12.70
N SER A 181 -15.91 15.32 -11.39
CA SER A 181 -16.20 16.60 -10.72
C SER A 181 -14.90 17.39 -10.49
N PRO A 182 -14.90 18.72 -10.61
CA PRO A 182 -13.80 19.58 -10.17
C PRO A 182 -13.48 19.44 -8.68
N SER A 183 -14.38 18.85 -7.86
CA SER A 183 -14.14 18.52 -6.44
C SER A 183 -12.91 17.63 -6.23
N LEU A 184 -12.45 16.97 -7.27
CA LEU A 184 -11.22 16.16 -7.29
C LEU A 184 -9.92 17.00 -7.17
N ALA A 185 -10.00 18.32 -7.33
CA ALA A 185 -8.86 19.24 -7.30
C ALA A 185 -9.02 20.37 -6.25
N VAL A 186 -9.90 20.20 -5.26
CA VAL A 186 -10.15 21.20 -4.21
C VAL A 186 -10.07 20.57 -2.81
N HIS A 187 -9.71 21.38 -1.84
CA HIS A 187 -9.81 21.01 -0.41
C HIS A 187 -11.26 21.14 0.11
N SER A 188 -11.96 22.20 -0.29
CA SER A 188 -13.34 22.51 0.10
C SER A 188 -14.16 23.00 -1.09
N ASP A 189 -15.49 22.82 -1.03
CA ASP A 189 -16.40 23.07 -2.16
C ASP A 189 -16.59 24.57 -2.48
N ASP A 190 -16.18 25.47 -1.60
CA ASP A 190 -16.22 26.92 -1.78
C ASP A 190 -15.03 27.49 -2.57
N GLN A 191 -14.02 26.65 -2.85
CA GLN A 191 -12.86 27.09 -3.63
C GLN A 191 -13.22 27.26 -5.13
N ALA A 192 -12.86 28.42 -5.67
CA ALA A 192 -13.02 28.69 -7.09
C ALA A 192 -12.11 27.78 -7.94
N VAL A 193 -12.67 27.19 -8.98
CA VAL A 193 -11.98 26.27 -9.89
C VAL A 193 -11.84 26.83 -11.29
N THR A 194 -10.79 26.43 -11.97
CA THR A 194 -10.61 26.57 -13.40
C THR A 194 -10.70 25.21 -14.07
N VAL A 195 -11.35 25.15 -15.21
CA VAL A 195 -11.47 23.95 -16.03
C VAL A 195 -11.07 24.27 -17.47
N ALA A 196 -10.42 23.35 -18.16
CA ALA A 196 -9.98 23.58 -19.54
C ALA A 196 -9.98 22.28 -20.33
N PHE A 197 -10.24 22.41 -21.65
CA PHE A 197 -9.95 21.39 -22.65
C PHE A 197 -8.66 21.77 -23.38
N GLU A 198 -7.83 20.77 -23.65
CA GLU A 198 -6.57 20.92 -24.37
C GLU A 198 -6.35 19.67 -25.25
N GLU A 199 -5.63 19.83 -26.33
CA GLU A 199 -5.22 18.72 -27.21
C GLU A 199 -3.76 18.90 -27.62
N GLU A 200 -2.95 17.85 -27.48
CA GLU A 200 -1.54 17.87 -27.83
C GLU A 200 -1.08 16.44 -28.15
N ASN A 201 -0.26 16.29 -29.20
CA ASN A 201 0.39 15.04 -29.59
C ASN A 201 -0.56 13.82 -29.70
N GLY A 202 -1.81 14.05 -30.18
CA GLY A 202 -2.80 12.97 -30.35
C GLY A 202 -3.45 12.50 -29.06
N ILE A 203 -3.31 13.26 -27.97
CA ILE A 203 -4.04 13.06 -26.70
C ILE A 203 -4.90 14.30 -26.44
N SER A 204 -6.17 14.05 -26.12
CA SER A 204 -7.11 15.07 -25.67
C SER A 204 -7.20 15.03 -24.16
N TYR A 205 -7.22 16.20 -23.52
CA TYR A 205 -7.24 16.40 -22.07
C TYR A 205 -8.39 17.28 -21.65
N VAL A 206 -9.05 16.95 -20.56
CA VAL A 206 -9.83 17.90 -19.76
C VAL A 206 -9.26 17.94 -18.36
N LYS A 207 -9.08 19.15 -17.83
CA LYS A 207 -8.43 19.34 -16.51
C LYS A 207 -9.19 20.30 -15.63
N ALA A 208 -9.04 20.13 -14.31
CA ALA A 208 -9.51 21.04 -13.27
C ALA A 208 -8.42 21.31 -12.24
N GLY A 209 -8.43 22.54 -11.72
CA GLY A 209 -7.58 22.95 -10.60
C GLY A 209 -8.19 24.16 -9.91
N THR A 210 -7.73 24.51 -8.70
CA THR A 210 -8.13 25.77 -8.06
C THR A 210 -7.58 26.97 -8.83
N VAL A 211 -8.29 28.10 -8.76
CA VAL A 211 -7.81 29.37 -9.32
C VAL A 211 -6.59 29.87 -8.53
N GLU A 212 -6.57 29.71 -7.23
CA GLU A 212 -5.54 30.25 -6.35
C GLU A 212 -4.20 29.52 -6.42
N GLN A 213 -4.23 28.18 -6.63
CA GLN A 213 -3.02 27.36 -6.71
C GLN A 213 -2.07 27.54 -5.52
N SER A 214 -2.60 27.37 -4.31
CA SER A 214 -1.87 27.53 -3.04
C SER A 214 -0.89 26.36 -2.77
N VAL A 215 0.17 26.27 -3.59
CA VAL A 215 1.13 25.15 -3.61
C VAL A 215 1.73 24.90 -2.22
N LEU A 216 1.55 23.68 -1.68
CA LEU A 216 2.04 23.25 -0.36
C LEU A 216 1.63 24.17 0.80
N ALA A 217 0.54 24.93 0.69
CA ALA A 217 0.16 25.88 1.72
C ALA A 217 -0.56 25.24 2.92
N ARG A 218 -1.22 24.08 2.69
CA ARG A 218 -1.97 23.35 3.73
C ARG A 218 -1.22 22.11 4.20
N LYS A 219 -1.38 21.79 5.48
CA LYS A 219 -0.87 20.54 6.08
C LYS A 219 -1.86 20.00 7.10
N GLY A 220 -1.84 18.71 7.35
CA GLY A 220 -2.68 18.08 8.35
C GLY A 220 -3.23 16.73 7.91
N ASP A 221 -4.13 16.18 8.69
CA ASP A 221 -4.75 14.89 8.40
C ASP A 221 -5.89 15.04 7.39
N ASP A 222 -6.95 15.74 7.72
CA ASP A 222 -8.12 15.95 6.86
C ASP A 222 -7.87 17.04 5.80
N VAL A 223 -6.88 16.85 4.95
CA VAL A 223 -6.50 17.77 3.87
C VAL A 223 -6.55 17.05 2.52
N ARG A 224 -7.23 17.66 1.55
CA ARG A 224 -7.19 17.30 0.13
C ARG A 224 -6.31 18.29 -0.60
N ILE A 225 -5.72 17.86 -1.72
CA ILE A 225 -4.89 18.74 -2.53
C ILE A 225 -5.73 19.85 -3.18
N ASP A 226 -5.25 21.10 -3.10
CA ASP A 226 -5.88 22.28 -3.69
C ASP A 226 -4.89 23.11 -4.53
N TRP A 227 -3.86 22.45 -5.04
CA TRP A 227 -2.92 22.97 -6.03
C TRP A 227 -2.65 21.91 -7.10
N GLY A 228 -2.09 22.32 -8.22
CA GLY A 228 -1.93 21.43 -9.37
C GLY A 228 -3.26 21.16 -10.09
N TYR A 229 -3.30 20.08 -10.86
CA TYR A 229 -4.42 19.82 -11.75
C TYR A 229 -4.77 18.33 -11.80
N PHE A 230 -6.07 18.04 -11.66
CA PHE A 230 -6.66 16.76 -11.99
C PHE A 230 -6.94 16.69 -13.49
N TYR A 231 -6.73 15.52 -14.09
CA TYR A 231 -6.92 15.29 -15.53
C TYR A 231 -7.77 14.04 -15.80
N LEU A 232 -8.66 14.16 -16.80
CA LEU A 232 -9.06 13.04 -17.64
C LEU A 232 -8.35 13.18 -18.98
N ALA A 233 -7.83 12.09 -19.56
CA ALA A 233 -7.12 12.09 -20.82
C ALA A 233 -7.46 10.85 -21.65
N ALA A 234 -7.53 11.01 -22.97
CA ALA A 234 -7.78 9.93 -23.92
C ALA A 234 -7.07 10.19 -25.24
N ARG A 235 -6.82 9.13 -26.01
CA ARG A 235 -6.35 9.28 -27.40
C ARG A 235 -7.35 10.08 -28.19
N THR A 236 -6.87 11.05 -28.99
CA THR A 236 -7.69 11.81 -29.91
C THR A 236 -8.16 10.91 -31.06
N GLU A 237 -9.43 10.53 -31.03
CA GLU A 237 -10.07 9.67 -32.04
C GLU A 237 -11.42 10.25 -32.44
N LYS A 238 -11.85 9.98 -33.69
CA LYS A 238 -13.11 10.53 -34.22
C LYS A 238 -14.33 10.18 -33.35
N GLN A 239 -14.32 9.03 -32.73
CA GLN A 239 -15.42 8.52 -31.88
C GLN A 239 -15.28 8.94 -30.41
N THR A 240 -14.21 9.63 -30.04
CA THR A 240 -13.96 10.10 -28.67
C THR A 240 -14.22 11.61 -28.60
N GLU A 241 -15.04 12.00 -27.66
CA GLU A 241 -15.30 13.41 -27.33
C GLU A 241 -14.78 13.70 -25.92
N MET A 242 -13.93 14.70 -25.78
CA MET A 242 -13.49 15.27 -24.52
C MET A 242 -13.98 16.72 -24.45
N LYS A 243 -14.66 17.08 -23.37
CA LYS A 243 -15.17 18.46 -23.21
C LYS A 243 -15.37 18.84 -21.74
N VAL A 244 -15.50 20.12 -21.50
CA VAL A 244 -16.03 20.66 -20.25
C VAL A 244 -17.52 20.93 -20.46
N SER A 245 -18.36 20.41 -19.55
CA SER A 245 -19.82 20.67 -19.59
C SER A 245 -20.17 22.06 -19.06
N ASP A 246 -21.41 22.50 -19.30
CA ASP A 246 -21.95 23.77 -18.75
C ASP A 246 -21.93 23.80 -17.22
N ARG A 247 -21.93 22.62 -16.55
CA ARG A 247 -21.79 22.46 -15.10
C ARG A 247 -20.32 22.31 -14.66
N GLN A 248 -19.38 22.68 -15.50
CA GLN A 248 -17.93 22.56 -15.26
C GLN A 248 -17.42 21.11 -15.02
N GLN A 249 -18.23 20.08 -15.35
CA GLN A 249 -17.75 18.69 -15.26
C GLN A 249 -16.77 18.40 -16.38
N LEU A 250 -15.72 17.62 -16.07
CA LEU A 250 -14.78 17.07 -17.02
C LEU A 250 -15.44 15.84 -17.67
N VAL A 251 -15.66 15.84 -18.96
CA VAL A 251 -16.44 14.79 -19.66
C VAL A 251 -15.59 14.07 -20.69
N TYR A 252 -15.56 12.76 -20.59
CA TYR A 252 -15.12 11.82 -21.62
C TYR A 252 -16.34 11.10 -22.17
N SER A 253 -16.52 11.03 -23.48
CA SER A 253 -17.54 10.21 -24.12
C SER A 253 -16.94 9.40 -25.28
N ARG A 254 -17.34 8.13 -25.36
CA ARG A 254 -16.96 7.23 -26.48
C ARG A 254 -18.21 6.73 -27.16
N ASP A 255 -18.37 7.11 -28.43
CA ASP A 255 -19.38 6.55 -29.31
C ASP A 255 -18.84 5.23 -29.89
N MET A 256 -19.46 4.12 -29.55
CA MET A 256 -19.09 2.79 -30.03
C MET A 256 -19.87 2.41 -31.30
N GLY A 257 -20.84 3.23 -31.71
CA GLY A 257 -21.76 2.87 -32.76
C GLY A 257 -22.49 1.57 -32.43
N THR A 258 -22.54 0.65 -33.39
CA THR A 258 -23.22 -0.63 -33.24
C THR A 258 -22.33 -1.69 -32.59
N VAL A 259 -22.72 -2.20 -31.41
CA VAL A 259 -22.07 -3.28 -30.69
C VAL A 259 -22.82 -4.59 -30.89
N SER A 260 -22.12 -5.69 -31.15
CA SER A 260 -22.63 -7.07 -31.27
C SER A 260 -22.14 -7.94 -30.11
N ASP A 261 -22.24 -9.27 -30.26
CA ASP A 261 -21.59 -10.26 -29.39
C ASP A 261 -20.05 -10.20 -29.43
N SER A 262 -19.47 -9.64 -30.52
CA SER A 262 -18.04 -9.33 -30.59
C SER A 262 -17.75 -8.07 -29.76
N PRO A 263 -16.90 -8.19 -28.71
CA PRO A 263 -16.70 -7.08 -27.79
C PRO A 263 -15.94 -5.91 -28.41
N GLN A 264 -16.33 -4.71 -28.06
CA GLN A 264 -15.56 -3.48 -28.26
C GLN A 264 -14.94 -3.04 -26.95
N SER A 265 -13.70 -2.57 -26.96
CA SER A 265 -12.97 -2.16 -25.74
C SER A 265 -12.17 -0.89 -25.97
N GLY A 266 -11.90 -0.21 -24.86
CA GLY A 266 -11.07 0.98 -24.84
C GLY A 266 -10.67 1.35 -23.41
N PHE A 267 -10.02 2.50 -23.28
CA PHE A 267 -9.62 3.04 -21.99
C PHE A 267 -9.59 4.57 -21.98
N LEU A 268 -9.73 5.13 -20.79
CA LEU A 268 -9.35 6.50 -20.51
C LEU A 268 -8.33 6.52 -19.38
N MET A 269 -7.57 7.59 -19.29
CA MET A 269 -6.55 7.81 -18.27
C MET A 269 -7.04 8.88 -17.28
N VAL A 270 -6.71 8.67 -16.02
CA VAL A 270 -6.98 9.59 -14.92
C VAL A 270 -5.66 9.91 -14.24
N GLY A 271 -5.37 11.17 -14.00
CA GLY A 271 -4.10 11.54 -13.38
C GLY A 271 -4.14 12.87 -12.65
N TYR A 272 -3.04 13.15 -11.93
CA TYR A 272 -2.88 14.38 -11.16
C TYR A 272 -1.45 14.91 -11.29
N ASP A 273 -1.30 16.20 -11.66
CA ASP A 273 -0.03 16.90 -11.57
C ASP A 273 -0.01 17.79 -10.33
N ASP A 274 0.70 17.39 -9.32
CA ASP A 274 0.80 18.08 -8.03
C ASP A 274 1.85 19.23 -8.01
N LEU A 275 2.50 19.52 -9.13
CA LEU A 275 3.55 20.53 -9.31
C LEU A 275 4.76 20.30 -8.40
N TYR A 276 4.58 20.48 -7.10
CA TYR A 276 5.48 20.10 -6.03
C TYR A 276 4.71 19.20 -5.05
N SER A 277 5.36 18.12 -4.63
CA SER A 277 4.73 17.05 -3.84
C SER A 277 4.90 17.23 -2.34
N ILE A 278 6.11 17.55 -1.90
CA ILE A 278 6.53 17.58 -0.50
C ILE A 278 7.46 18.78 -0.27
N GLN A 279 7.34 19.42 0.89
CA GLN A 279 8.40 20.30 1.39
C GLN A 279 9.30 19.49 2.35
N TYR A 280 10.55 19.25 1.94
CA TYR A 280 11.53 18.48 2.69
C TYR A 280 12.62 19.40 3.23
N PHE A 281 12.66 19.59 4.55
CA PHE A 281 13.55 20.53 5.26
C PHE A 281 13.66 21.89 4.58
N LYS A 282 12.48 22.49 4.31
CA LYS A 282 12.27 23.81 3.65
C LYS A 282 12.52 23.83 2.14
N ASP A 283 12.91 22.72 1.53
CA ASP A 283 13.09 22.59 0.08
C ASP A 283 11.86 21.92 -0.57
N ASN A 284 11.23 22.58 -1.52
CA ASN A 284 10.06 22.05 -2.22
C ASN A 284 10.49 21.02 -3.26
N ARG A 285 10.06 19.78 -3.08
CA ARG A 285 10.45 18.65 -3.92
C ARG A 285 9.31 18.23 -4.84
N MET A 286 9.66 17.95 -6.10
CA MET A 286 8.75 17.37 -7.09
C MET A 286 8.61 15.86 -6.87
N GLY A 287 7.52 15.26 -7.38
CA GLY A 287 7.38 13.80 -7.44
C GLY A 287 8.51 13.15 -8.24
N TYR A 288 8.94 11.96 -7.82
CA TYR A 288 10.04 11.20 -8.43
C TYR A 288 9.90 11.09 -9.98
N TRP A 289 8.71 10.80 -10.47
CA TRP A 289 8.39 10.65 -11.90
C TRP A 289 8.75 11.84 -12.79
N LYS A 290 8.90 13.03 -12.19
CA LYS A 290 9.29 14.26 -12.92
C LYS A 290 10.79 14.34 -13.21
N HIS A 291 11.61 13.46 -12.59
CA HIS A 291 13.07 13.47 -12.76
C HIS A 291 13.68 14.88 -12.62
N ASN A 292 13.33 15.56 -11.51
CA ASN A 292 13.73 16.95 -11.24
C ASN A 292 13.31 17.93 -12.37
N GLY A 293 12.10 17.77 -12.91
CA GLY A 293 11.49 18.64 -13.92
C GLY A 293 11.83 18.32 -15.36
N LYS A 294 12.53 17.21 -15.63
CA LYS A 294 12.83 16.76 -17.01
C LYS A 294 11.62 16.13 -17.70
N LYS A 295 10.64 15.65 -16.94
CA LYS A 295 9.39 15.05 -17.43
C LYS A 295 8.20 15.85 -16.93
N ASN A 296 7.23 16.11 -17.79
CA ASN A 296 5.98 16.78 -17.46
C ASN A 296 4.78 15.82 -17.57
N ILE A 297 3.61 16.28 -17.13
CA ILE A 297 2.41 15.45 -17.08
C ILE A 297 1.94 15.00 -18.49
N ARG A 298 2.16 15.80 -19.53
CA ARG A 298 1.78 15.43 -20.90
C ARG A 298 2.61 14.25 -21.39
N GLN A 299 3.92 14.31 -21.20
CA GLN A 299 4.82 13.19 -21.51
C GLN A 299 4.46 11.93 -20.67
N ALA A 300 3.98 12.11 -19.44
CA ALA A 300 3.51 11.00 -18.64
C ALA A 300 2.25 10.34 -19.23
N PHE A 301 1.29 11.14 -19.72
CA PHE A 301 0.10 10.61 -20.40
C PHE A 301 0.43 9.99 -21.75
N GLU A 302 1.26 10.63 -22.57
CA GLU A 302 1.71 10.10 -23.86
C GLU A 302 2.34 8.71 -23.68
N GLY A 303 3.36 8.59 -22.82
CA GLY A 303 3.99 7.29 -22.53
C GLY A 303 3.02 6.27 -21.92
N SER A 304 2.09 6.71 -21.07
CA SER A 304 1.07 5.82 -20.51
C SER A 304 0.07 5.32 -21.55
N ALA A 305 -0.29 6.16 -22.54
CA ALA A 305 -1.14 5.74 -23.64
C ALA A 305 -0.42 4.75 -24.59
N GLU A 306 0.85 4.96 -24.85
CA GLU A 306 1.66 4.07 -25.68
C GLU A 306 1.87 2.71 -25.03
N GLU A 307 2.18 2.70 -23.72
CA GLU A 307 2.50 1.50 -22.96
C GLU A 307 1.25 0.78 -22.38
N TYR A 308 0.04 1.28 -22.63
CA TYR A 308 -1.20 0.80 -22.01
C TYR A 308 -1.27 -0.73 -21.93
N ARG A 309 -1.12 -1.42 -23.09
CA ARG A 309 -1.23 -2.89 -23.15
C ARG A 309 -0.17 -3.57 -22.29
N SER A 310 1.07 -3.14 -22.37
CA SER A 310 2.18 -3.68 -21.59
C SER A 310 1.97 -3.47 -20.08
N VAL A 311 1.49 -2.30 -19.69
CA VAL A 311 1.20 -1.99 -18.29
C VAL A 311 0.07 -2.86 -17.74
N MET A 312 -1.02 -3.04 -18.49
CA MET A 312 -2.13 -3.92 -18.11
C MET A 312 -1.68 -5.37 -17.93
N ASP A 313 -0.87 -5.91 -18.86
CA ASP A 313 -0.34 -7.25 -18.79
C ASP A 313 0.63 -7.43 -17.59
N ARG A 314 1.46 -6.42 -17.30
CA ARG A 314 2.35 -6.41 -16.13
C ARG A 314 1.58 -6.38 -14.81
N CYS A 315 0.55 -5.55 -14.69
CA CYS A 315 -0.32 -5.48 -13.52
C CYS A 315 -1.02 -6.82 -13.28
N ARG A 316 -1.63 -7.40 -14.31
CA ARG A 316 -2.29 -8.71 -14.23
C ARG A 316 -1.32 -9.81 -13.81
N HIS A 317 -0.12 -9.85 -14.39
CA HIS A 317 0.91 -10.82 -14.01
C HIS A 317 1.36 -10.64 -12.56
N PHE A 318 1.56 -9.39 -12.12
CA PHE A 318 1.90 -9.07 -10.74
C PHE A 318 0.81 -9.52 -9.76
N ASP A 319 -0.44 -9.20 -10.06
CA ASP A 319 -1.60 -9.58 -9.25
C ASP A 319 -1.70 -11.10 -9.10
N THR A 320 -1.54 -11.83 -10.22
CA THR A 320 -1.55 -13.30 -10.23
C THR A 320 -0.45 -13.88 -9.35
N ARG A 321 0.79 -13.40 -9.51
CA ARG A 321 1.95 -13.86 -8.75
C ARG A 321 1.81 -13.56 -7.26
N LEU A 322 1.39 -12.35 -6.89
CA LEU A 322 1.19 -12.00 -5.48
C LEU A 322 0.14 -12.91 -4.83
N MET A 323 -0.98 -13.15 -5.51
CA MET A 323 -2.03 -14.03 -4.99
C MET A 323 -1.54 -15.47 -4.81
N GLU A 324 -0.75 -15.99 -5.75
CA GLU A 324 -0.15 -17.34 -5.68
C GLU A 324 0.85 -17.45 -4.53
N ASP A 325 1.78 -16.51 -4.44
CA ASP A 325 2.81 -16.48 -3.40
C ASP A 325 2.18 -16.32 -2.00
N ALA A 326 1.13 -15.52 -1.87
CA ALA A 326 0.40 -15.35 -0.62
C ALA A 326 -0.41 -16.59 -0.24
N GLU A 327 -1.10 -17.21 -1.20
CA GLU A 327 -1.85 -18.45 -0.99
C GLU A 327 -0.91 -19.60 -0.57
N GLU A 328 0.26 -19.72 -1.19
CA GLU A 328 1.29 -20.68 -0.81
C GLU A 328 1.85 -20.42 0.61
N ALA A 329 1.97 -19.13 1.00
CA ALA A 329 2.53 -18.77 2.31
C ALA A 329 1.54 -18.96 3.46
N GLY A 330 0.26 -18.56 3.29
CA GLY A 330 -0.70 -18.47 4.39
C GLY A 330 -2.11 -18.98 4.07
N GLY A 331 -2.34 -19.50 2.86
CA GLY A 331 -3.66 -19.99 2.43
C GLY A 331 -4.53 -18.90 1.80
N LYS A 332 -5.72 -19.30 1.36
CA LYS A 332 -6.60 -18.45 0.54
C LYS A 332 -7.08 -17.19 1.26
N GLU A 333 -7.55 -17.28 2.51
CA GLU A 333 -7.99 -16.13 3.30
C GLU A 333 -6.87 -15.10 3.46
N TYR A 334 -5.63 -15.57 3.64
CA TYR A 334 -4.46 -14.72 3.74
C TYR A 334 -4.17 -14.01 2.41
N ALA A 335 -4.26 -14.72 1.27
CA ALA A 335 -4.07 -14.12 -0.05
C ALA A 335 -5.13 -13.04 -0.34
N ASP A 336 -6.39 -13.31 -0.01
CA ASP A 336 -7.49 -12.37 -0.16
C ASP A 336 -7.26 -11.08 0.66
N LEU A 337 -6.76 -11.20 1.89
CA LEU A 337 -6.38 -10.05 2.74
C LEU A 337 -5.20 -9.25 2.14
N CYS A 338 -4.15 -9.92 1.66
CA CYS A 338 -3.01 -9.26 1.04
C CYS A 338 -3.43 -8.45 -0.20
N ALA A 339 -4.34 -8.97 -1.02
CA ALA A 339 -4.85 -8.25 -2.19
C ALA A 339 -5.56 -6.94 -1.82
N VAL A 340 -6.40 -6.94 -0.79
CA VAL A 340 -7.11 -5.74 -0.32
C VAL A 340 -6.16 -4.73 0.31
N ALA A 341 -5.13 -5.20 1.02
CA ALA A 341 -4.15 -4.36 1.72
C ALA A 341 -3.19 -3.62 0.78
N TYR A 342 -2.87 -4.21 -0.38
CA TYR A 342 -1.75 -3.77 -1.22
C TYR A 342 -1.85 -2.30 -1.64
N ARG A 343 -2.93 -1.91 -2.35
CA ARG A 343 -3.09 -0.52 -2.84
C ARG A 343 -3.21 0.48 -1.71
N GLN A 344 -3.89 0.12 -0.62
CA GLN A 344 -3.99 0.98 0.55
C GLN A 344 -2.62 1.26 1.16
N ALA A 345 -1.79 0.24 1.32
CA ALA A 345 -0.44 0.40 1.89
C ALA A 345 0.45 1.27 1.00
N VAL A 346 0.49 1.00 -0.30
CA VAL A 346 1.37 1.71 -1.24
C VAL A 346 0.93 3.16 -1.43
N ALA A 347 -0.37 3.40 -1.66
CA ALA A 347 -0.91 4.74 -1.92
C ALA A 347 -0.97 5.65 -0.68
N ALA A 348 -0.60 5.15 0.51
CA ALA A 348 -0.41 5.99 1.68
C ALA A 348 0.97 6.68 1.71
N HIS A 349 1.74 6.61 0.63
CA HIS A 349 3.10 7.16 0.52
C HIS A 349 3.24 8.06 -0.71
N LYS A 350 4.25 8.95 -0.66
CA LYS A 350 4.72 9.73 -1.79
C LYS A 350 6.20 9.49 -2.03
N LEU A 351 6.56 9.17 -3.29
CA LEU A 351 7.93 8.96 -3.71
C LEU A 351 8.52 10.25 -4.29
N ILE A 352 9.65 10.69 -3.74
CA ILE A 352 10.43 11.84 -4.19
C ILE A 352 11.93 11.54 -4.08
N GLU A 353 12.76 12.45 -4.55
CA GLU A 353 14.21 12.48 -4.26
C GLU A 353 14.56 13.76 -3.49
N ASP A 354 15.54 13.67 -2.61
CA ASP A 354 16.16 14.87 -2.01
C ASP A 354 17.06 15.60 -3.03
N LYS A 355 17.75 16.67 -2.59
CA LYS A 355 18.65 17.46 -3.45
C LYS A 355 19.89 16.68 -3.91
N ASP A 356 20.28 15.65 -3.18
CA ASP A 356 21.46 14.83 -3.43
C ASP A 356 21.12 13.54 -4.24
N GLY A 357 19.84 13.34 -4.55
CA GLY A 357 19.33 12.20 -5.33
C GLY A 357 19.01 10.97 -4.47
N ASN A 358 18.99 11.12 -3.14
CA ASN A 358 18.58 10.03 -2.25
C ASN A 358 17.07 9.82 -2.34
N LEU A 359 16.67 8.56 -2.41
CA LEU A 359 15.27 8.19 -2.46
C LEU A 359 14.57 8.47 -1.13
N LEU A 360 13.40 9.09 -1.19
CA LEU A 360 12.52 9.35 -0.06
C LEU A 360 11.12 8.81 -0.37
N PHE A 361 10.62 7.89 0.45
CA PHE A 361 9.30 7.29 0.31
C PHE A 361 8.48 7.59 1.55
N LEU A 362 7.86 8.77 1.55
CA LEU A 362 7.28 9.41 2.73
C LEU A 362 5.82 8.99 2.93
N SER A 363 5.53 8.33 4.04
CA SER A 363 4.18 7.99 4.46
C SER A 363 3.41 9.22 4.95
N LYS A 364 2.09 9.21 4.76
CA LYS A 364 1.16 10.02 5.54
C LYS A 364 0.41 9.12 6.52
N GLU A 365 0.39 9.49 7.77
CA GLU A 365 -0.45 8.82 8.77
C GLU A 365 -1.90 9.26 8.60
N ASN A 366 -2.59 8.56 7.70
CA ASN A 366 -3.97 8.85 7.32
C ASN A 366 -4.95 8.58 8.45
N PHE A 367 -5.96 9.44 8.57
CA PHE A 367 -7.08 9.33 9.50
C PHE A 367 -6.63 9.12 10.97
N SER A 368 -5.61 9.87 11.37
CA SER A 368 -5.02 9.91 12.70
C SER A 368 -4.57 11.34 13.00
N ASN A 369 -3.26 11.61 12.99
CA ASN A 369 -2.71 12.94 13.25
C ASN A 369 -2.12 13.65 12.01
N GLY A 370 -2.00 12.93 10.87
CA GLY A 370 -1.45 13.43 9.62
C GLY A 370 0.06 13.60 9.62
N SER A 371 0.81 12.97 10.53
CA SER A 371 2.27 12.99 10.53
C SER A 371 2.84 12.42 9.22
N ILE A 372 4.04 12.89 8.84
CA ILE A 372 4.79 12.46 7.67
C ILE A 372 6.05 11.72 8.09
N GLY A 373 6.30 10.54 7.48
CA GLY A 373 7.46 9.73 7.78
C GLY A 373 7.49 9.22 9.22
N THR A 374 6.31 8.86 9.77
CA THR A 374 6.13 8.35 11.13
C THR A 374 6.77 6.98 11.26
N VAL A 375 7.68 6.82 12.22
CA VAL A 375 8.50 5.60 12.34
C VAL A 375 7.69 4.40 12.85
N ASP A 376 6.80 4.61 13.82
CA ASP A 376 5.92 3.56 14.34
C ASP A 376 4.78 3.16 13.38
N VAL A 377 4.54 3.94 12.32
CA VAL A 377 3.73 3.57 11.15
C VAL A 377 4.57 2.87 10.08
N THR A 378 5.81 3.28 9.89
CA THR A 378 6.77 2.63 8.99
C THR A 378 7.04 1.19 9.42
N TYR A 379 7.19 0.94 10.72
CA TYR A 379 7.48 -0.38 11.27
C TYR A 379 6.45 -1.46 10.88
N PRO A 380 5.15 -1.29 11.12
CA PRO A 380 4.16 -2.26 10.66
C PRO A 380 4.02 -2.31 9.14
N SER A 381 4.31 -1.23 8.41
CA SER A 381 4.19 -1.18 6.94
C SER A 381 5.34 -1.90 6.22
N ALA A 382 6.50 -2.00 6.86
CA ALA A 382 7.77 -2.42 6.28
C ALA A 382 7.76 -3.80 5.57
N PRO A 383 7.04 -4.84 6.05
CA PRO A 383 7.08 -6.16 5.44
C PRO A 383 6.77 -6.16 3.94
N LEU A 384 5.80 -5.37 3.49
CA LEU A 384 5.46 -5.24 2.07
C LEU A 384 6.64 -4.73 1.24
N PHE A 385 7.27 -3.64 1.69
CA PHE A 385 8.36 -3.00 0.96
C PHE A 385 9.63 -3.82 1.01
N LEU A 386 9.95 -4.39 2.16
CA LEU A 386 11.11 -5.29 2.33
C LEU A 386 10.99 -6.54 1.44
N LEU A 387 9.78 -7.06 1.26
CA LEU A 387 9.52 -8.23 0.41
C LEU A 387 9.78 -7.93 -1.06
N TYR A 388 9.25 -6.80 -1.58
CA TYR A 388 9.26 -6.50 -3.01
C TYR A 388 10.39 -5.56 -3.46
N ASN A 389 10.71 -4.54 -2.67
CA ASN A 389 11.76 -3.57 -3.00
C ASN A 389 12.35 -2.90 -1.74
N PRO A 390 13.46 -3.41 -1.18
CA PRO A 390 14.13 -2.84 0.00
C PRO A 390 14.52 -1.36 -0.15
N GLU A 391 14.79 -0.88 -1.37
CA GLU A 391 15.11 0.54 -1.61
C GLU A 391 13.98 1.47 -1.16
N LEU A 392 12.72 1.04 -1.29
CA LEU A 392 11.58 1.82 -0.76
C LEU A 392 11.61 1.90 0.77
N LEU A 393 11.98 0.80 1.46
CA LEU A 393 12.12 0.83 2.91
C LEU A 393 13.29 1.73 3.34
N LYS A 394 14.43 1.72 2.64
CA LYS A 394 15.50 2.71 2.86
C LYS A 394 14.97 4.13 2.69
N GLY A 395 14.18 4.38 1.64
CA GLY A 395 13.52 5.67 1.40
C GLY A 395 12.56 6.10 2.50
N MET A 396 11.98 5.16 3.25
CA MET A 396 11.16 5.45 4.44
C MET A 396 12.02 5.79 5.67
N LEU A 397 13.22 5.21 5.81
CA LEU A 397 14.12 5.44 6.95
C LEU A 397 15.03 6.66 6.75
N ASN A 398 15.42 6.98 5.52
CA ASN A 398 16.33 8.08 5.19
C ASN A 398 15.95 9.43 5.83
N PRO A 399 14.66 9.85 5.90
CA PRO A 399 14.28 11.11 6.53
C PRO A 399 14.65 11.19 8.02
N ILE A 400 14.53 10.09 8.75
CA ILE A 400 14.86 10.00 10.18
C ILE A 400 16.38 10.03 10.39
N PHE A 401 17.14 9.32 9.57
CA PHE A 401 18.61 9.41 9.58
C PHE A 401 19.07 10.83 9.27
N HIS A 402 18.56 11.44 8.18
CA HIS A 402 18.89 12.81 7.84
C HIS A 402 18.59 13.80 8.99
N TYR A 403 17.42 13.69 9.60
CA TYR A 403 17.03 14.55 10.72
C TYR A 403 17.96 14.40 11.92
N SER A 404 18.32 13.16 12.26
CA SER A 404 19.22 12.83 13.38
C SER A 404 20.67 13.23 13.12
N GLU A 405 21.15 13.13 11.86
CA GLU A 405 22.55 13.36 11.48
C GLU A 405 22.85 14.82 11.09
N SER A 406 21.82 15.58 10.73
CA SER A 406 21.93 17.02 10.38
C SER A 406 22.19 17.95 11.59
N GLY A 407 22.12 17.42 12.83
CA GLY A 407 22.21 18.19 14.04
C GLY A 407 20.95 18.96 14.43
N GLN A 408 19.84 18.77 13.69
CA GLN A 408 18.54 19.36 14.02
C GLN A 408 17.81 18.57 15.13
N TRP A 409 18.13 17.27 15.29
CA TRP A 409 17.66 16.42 16.35
C TRP A 409 18.80 16.06 17.30
N ASN A 410 18.74 16.53 18.55
CA ASN A 410 19.84 16.44 19.52
C ASN A 410 19.58 15.42 20.64
N LYS A 411 18.48 14.60 20.54
CA LYS A 411 18.18 13.59 21.54
C LYS A 411 18.94 12.29 21.25
N PRO A 412 19.24 11.45 22.27
CA PRO A 412 20.02 10.21 22.08
C PRO A 412 19.17 9.04 21.55
N PHE A 413 18.01 9.32 20.99
CA PHE A 413 17.07 8.35 20.43
C PHE A 413 16.47 8.87 19.11
N ALA A 414 15.83 8.00 18.36
CA ALA A 414 15.23 8.33 17.08
C ALA A 414 13.98 9.21 17.25
N ALA A 415 13.73 10.11 16.30
CA ALA A 415 12.53 10.92 16.26
C ALA A 415 11.31 10.09 15.86
N HIS A 416 10.12 10.47 16.31
CA HIS A 416 8.85 9.83 15.97
C HIS A 416 8.47 10.08 14.49
N ASP A 417 8.61 11.29 13.99
CA ASP A 417 8.22 11.71 12.64
C ASP A 417 9.15 12.81 12.12
N VAL A 418 8.97 13.26 10.90
CA VAL A 418 9.67 14.41 10.34
C VAL A 418 8.74 15.57 10.00
N GLY A 419 7.50 15.58 10.51
CA GLY A 419 6.59 16.72 10.32
C GLY A 419 5.12 16.33 10.18
N THR A 420 4.35 17.25 9.61
CA THR A 420 2.94 17.06 9.27
C THR A 420 2.77 17.16 7.75
N TYR A 421 2.18 16.12 7.13
CA TYR A 421 2.07 15.99 5.66
C TYR A 421 1.41 17.21 5.01
N PRO A 422 1.96 17.81 3.95
CA PRO A 422 3.13 17.40 3.16
C PRO A 422 4.45 18.08 3.58
N HIS A 423 4.55 18.61 4.80
CA HIS A 423 5.73 19.33 5.31
C HIS A 423 6.61 18.41 6.17
N ALA A 424 7.69 17.91 5.61
CA ALA A 424 8.72 17.13 6.29
C ALA A 424 9.85 18.04 6.76
N ASN A 425 9.64 18.77 7.86
CA ASN A 425 10.53 19.83 8.36
C ASN A 425 11.00 19.62 9.81
N GLY A 426 10.91 18.40 10.35
CA GLY A 426 11.22 18.02 11.73
C GLY A 426 9.98 17.63 12.52
N GLN A 427 10.15 16.84 13.58
CA GLN A 427 9.08 16.24 14.38
C GLN A 427 8.03 17.26 14.82
N THR A 428 6.76 16.89 14.62
CA THR A 428 5.60 17.66 15.07
C THR A 428 4.72 16.95 16.08
N TYR A 429 4.87 15.61 16.21
CA TYR A 429 4.19 14.86 17.26
C TYR A 429 4.69 15.34 18.64
N PRO A 430 3.78 15.58 19.60
CA PRO A 430 4.15 16.26 20.85
C PRO A 430 4.87 15.35 21.86
N PHE A 431 4.87 14.05 21.66
CA PHE A 431 5.45 13.07 22.57
C PHE A 431 6.62 12.33 21.92
N ASP A 432 7.62 11.99 22.74
CA ASP A 432 8.70 11.12 22.34
C ASP A 432 8.34 9.66 22.64
N MET A 433 8.80 8.76 21.79
CA MET A 433 8.68 7.31 21.97
C MET A 433 10.07 6.66 21.89
N PRO A 434 10.97 6.95 22.84
CA PRO A 434 12.40 6.73 22.64
C PRO A 434 12.80 5.26 22.48
N VAL A 435 12.21 4.35 23.26
CA VAL A 435 12.48 2.89 23.12
C VAL A 435 11.84 2.33 21.88
N GLU A 436 10.61 2.77 21.57
CA GLU A 436 9.85 2.39 20.38
C GLU A 436 10.64 2.68 19.10
N GLU A 437 11.03 3.94 18.90
CA GLU A 437 11.59 4.37 17.63
C GLU A 437 13.03 3.89 17.43
N CYS A 438 13.83 3.82 18.49
CA CYS A 438 15.13 3.19 18.41
C CYS A 438 15.03 1.71 18.01
N GLY A 439 14.09 0.99 18.63
CA GLY A 439 13.83 -0.42 18.30
C GLY A 439 13.41 -0.61 16.86
N ASN A 440 12.46 0.20 16.38
CA ASN A 440 11.96 0.19 15.01
C ASN A 440 13.10 0.41 14.01
N MET A 441 13.90 1.46 14.18
CA MET A 441 14.99 1.81 13.25
C MET A 441 16.07 0.72 13.19
N LEU A 442 16.46 0.16 14.34
CA LEU A 442 17.48 -0.91 14.40
C LEU A 442 16.99 -2.22 13.79
N ILE A 443 15.76 -2.64 14.09
CA ILE A 443 15.15 -3.86 13.53
C ILE A 443 15.04 -3.74 12.01
N LEU A 444 14.49 -2.63 11.50
CA LEU A 444 14.27 -2.43 10.08
C LEU A 444 15.58 -2.31 9.29
N THR A 445 16.59 -1.62 9.84
CA THR A 445 17.94 -1.56 9.22
C THR A 445 18.57 -2.95 9.16
N THR A 446 18.40 -3.77 10.20
CA THR A 446 18.87 -5.16 10.21
C THR A 446 18.14 -6.01 9.18
N ALA A 447 16.82 -5.82 9.06
CA ALA A 447 16.00 -6.53 8.07
C ALA A 447 16.42 -6.19 6.63
N ILE A 448 16.72 -4.92 6.33
CA ILE A 448 17.30 -4.49 5.04
C ILE A 448 18.61 -5.24 4.78
N ALA A 449 19.56 -5.21 5.74
CA ALA A 449 20.85 -5.84 5.57
C ALA A 449 20.75 -7.35 5.30
N LEU A 450 19.90 -8.05 6.03
CA LEU A 450 19.66 -9.48 5.82
C LEU A 450 18.98 -9.77 4.48
N ARG A 451 18.05 -8.91 4.06
CA ARG A 451 17.35 -9.04 2.78
C ARG A 451 18.29 -8.84 1.58
N GLU A 452 19.25 -7.94 1.70
CA GLU A 452 20.25 -7.63 0.67
C GLU A 452 21.50 -8.51 0.75
N GLY A 453 21.75 -9.17 1.89
CA GLY A 453 22.93 -9.98 2.13
C GLY A 453 24.19 -9.14 2.38
N ASN A 454 24.07 -7.85 2.66
CA ASN A 454 25.16 -6.94 3.01
C ASN A 454 24.66 -5.86 4.00
N ALA A 455 25.60 -5.20 4.71
CA ALA A 455 25.29 -4.16 5.68
C ALA A 455 25.78 -2.76 5.24
N ASP A 456 25.84 -2.49 3.94
CA ASP A 456 26.38 -1.23 3.42
C ASP A 456 25.50 -0.05 3.84
N TYR A 457 24.19 -0.17 3.77
CA TYR A 457 23.26 0.84 4.27
C TYR A 457 23.45 1.14 5.78
N ALA A 458 23.63 0.10 6.59
CA ALA A 458 23.92 0.29 8.02
C ALA A 458 25.27 0.95 8.27
N ARG A 459 26.28 0.71 7.41
CA ARG A 459 27.61 1.34 7.50
C ARG A 459 27.53 2.85 7.37
N GLU A 460 26.69 3.36 6.48
CA GLU A 460 26.49 4.79 6.26
C GLU A 460 25.99 5.49 7.53
N HIS A 461 25.13 4.81 8.31
CA HIS A 461 24.48 5.33 9.51
C HIS A 461 25.05 4.76 10.82
N TRP A 462 26.24 4.10 10.77
CA TRP A 462 26.77 3.29 11.87
C TRP A 462 26.87 4.03 13.21
N LYS A 463 27.28 5.30 13.16
CA LYS A 463 27.40 6.13 14.36
C LYS A 463 26.04 6.36 15.02
N THR A 464 25.02 6.68 14.23
CA THR A 464 23.66 6.97 14.68
C THR A 464 23.01 5.71 15.25
N LEU A 465 23.14 4.59 14.54
CA LEU A 465 22.67 3.26 15.00
C LEU A 465 23.32 2.87 16.33
N GLY A 466 24.63 3.16 16.51
CA GLY A 466 25.34 2.93 17.78
C GLY A 466 24.80 3.76 18.93
N VAL A 467 24.41 5.00 18.70
CA VAL A 467 23.76 5.85 19.72
C VAL A 467 22.44 5.23 20.17
N TRP A 468 21.61 4.83 19.24
CA TRP A 468 20.29 4.20 19.52
C TRP A 468 20.42 2.84 20.20
N ALA A 469 21.38 2.01 19.77
CA ALA A 469 21.65 0.72 20.41
C ALA A 469 22.12 0.88 21.87
N ASN A 470 22.99 1.85 22.14
CA ASN A 470 23.41 2.16 23.52
C ASN A 470 22.25 2.71 24.37
N TYR A 471 21.35 3.51 23.79
CA TYR A 471 20.12 3.96 24.46
C TYR A 471 19.28 2.74 24.89
N LEU A 472 19.02 1.80 23.97
CA LEU A 472 18.24 0.60 24.26
C LEU A 472 18.91 -0.30 25.30
N LEU A 473 20.25 -0.43 25.30
CA LEU A 473 20.97 -1.19 26.35
C LEU A 473 20.70 -0.64 27.75
N LYS A 474 20.50 0.67 27.87
CA LYS A 474 20.28 1.34 29.15
C LYS A 474 18.82 1.34 29.57
N GLU A 475 17.91 1.66 28.65
CA GLU A 475 16.51 1.98 28.96
C GLU A 475 15.49 0.92 28.44
N GLY A 476 15.95 -0.08 27.67
CA GLY A 476 15.02 -0.95 26.90
C GLY A 476 14.53 -2.18 27.64
N LEU A 477 15.23 -2.68 28.70
CA LEU A 477 14.79 -3.90 29.38
C LEU A 477 13.50 -3.67 30.18
N ASP A 478 13.42 -2.58 30.92
CA ASP A 478 12.26 -2.19 31.72
C ASP A 478 11.88 -0.73 31.37
N PRO A 479 11.13 -0.52 30.27
CA PRO A 479 10.86 0.81 29.77
C PRO A 479 10.08 1.67 30.78
N GLU A 480 10.54 2.91 30.95
CA GLU A 480 9.84 3.92 31.72
C GLU A 480 8.47 4.24 31.09
N ASN A 481 7.65 5.04 31.78
CA ASN A 481 6.32 5.45 31.33
C ASN A 481 6.39 6.28 30.04
N GLN A 482 6.15 5.63 28.91
CA GLN A 482 6.19 6.22 27.57
C GLN A 482 5.06 5.67 26.69
N LEU A 483 4.83 6.29 25.54
CA LEU A 483 4.01 5.73 24.47
C LEU A 483 4.80 4.70 23.68
N CYS A 484 4.09 3.86 22.94
CA CYS A 484 4.60 2.97 21.91
C CYS A 484 3.64 3.03 20.71
N THR A 485 3.85 2.23 19.69
CA THR A 485 2.97 2.19 18.49
C THR A 485 1.48 1.98 18.82
N ASP A 486 1.17 1.48 20.04
CA ASP A 486 -0.18 1.37 20.58
C ASP A 486 -0.57 2.63 21.41
N ASP A 487 -0.21 3.81 20.94
CA ASP A 487 -0.37 5.11 21.62
C ASP A 487 -1.84 5.41 21.97
N PHE A 488 -2.78 4.92 21.15
CA PHE A 488 -4.22 4.99 21.45
C PHE A 488 -4.63 4.25 22.73
N ALA A 489 -3.79 3.35 23.23
CA ALA A 489 -3.96 2.67 24.52
C ALA A 489 -3.33 3.44 25.69
N GLY A 490 -2.65 4.56 25.44
CA GLY A 490 -2.05 5.46 26.40
C GLY A 490 -0.64 5.06 26.86
N HIS A 491 -0.03 5.92 27.67
CA HIS A 491 1.27 5.67 28.27
C HIS A 491 1.29 4.43 29.14
N LEU A 492 2.36 3.66 29.06
CA LEU A 492 2.54 2.44 29.84
C LEU A 492 4.01 2.25 30.25
N ALA A 493 4.27 2.20 31.56
CA ALA A 493 5.55 1.78 32.09
C ALA A 493 5.63 0.26 32.15
N HIS A 494 6.85 -0.27 32.24
CA HIS A 494 7.12 -1.71 32.41
C HIS A 494 6.53 -2.60 31.31
N ASN A 495 6.37 -2.04 30.08
CA ASN A 495 5.71 -2.70 28.96
C ASN A 495 6.57 -3.86 28.43
N ALA A 496 6.07 -5.09 28.63
CA ALA A 496 6.80 -6.31 28.28
C ALA A 496 6.98 -6.47 26.74
N ASN A 497 6.01 -6.04 25.92
CA ASN A 497 6.14 -6.12 24.46
C ASN A 497 7.10 -5.05 23.90
N LEU A 498 7.13 -3.86 24.49
CA LEU A 498 8.10 -2.82 24.15
C LEU A 498 9.53 -3.24 24.51
N SER A 499 9.70 -3.94 25.64
CA SER A 499 10.99 -4.53 26.04
C SER A 499 11.49 -5.55 24.99
N ILE A 500 10.61 -6.39 24.43
CA ILE A 500 10.96 -7.30 23.32
C ILE A 500 11.51 -6.52 22.12
N LYS A 501 10.86 -5.43 21.74
CA LYS A 501 11.32 -4.57 20.64
C LYS A 501 12.73 -4.05 20.87
N ALA A 502 13.01 -3.56 22.09
CA ALA A 502 14.35 -3.12 22.46
C ALA A 502 15.38 -4.24 22.36
N ILE A 503 15.08 -5.42 22.90
CA ILE A 503 15.96 -6.59 22.85
C ILE A 503 16.26 -6.99 21.40
N MET A 504 15.24 -7.00 20.54
CA MET A 504 15.40 -7.30 19.12
C MET A 504 16.21 -6.23 18.39
N GLY A 505 16.05 -4.96 18.71
CA GLY A 505 16.88 -3.86 18.18
C GLY A 505 18.36 -4.02 18.56
N ILE A 506 18.65 -4.36 19.82
CA ILE A 506 20.01 -4.61 20.31
C ILE A 506 20.62 -5.84 19.60
N ALA A 507 19.88 -6.94 19.48
CA ALA A 507 20.31 -8.13 18.77
C ALA A 507 20.59 -7.84 17.29
N GLY A 508 19.73 -7.06 16.66
CA GLY A 508 19.88 -6.60 15.29
C GLY A 508 21.14 -5.79 15.09
N TYR A 509 21.45 -4.83 15.98
CA TYR A 509 22.70 -4.07 15.93
C TYR A 509 23.92 -4.99 16.06
N GLY A 510 23.87 -5.99 16.95
CA GLY A 510 24.92 -7.00 17.07
C GLY A 510 25.10 -7.81 15.77
N LYS A 511 24.01 -8.14 15.07
CA LYS A 511 24.05 -8.83 13.76
C LYS A 511 24.63 -7.95 12.67
N LEU A 512 24.29 -6.66 12.65
CA LEU A 512 24.90 -5.68 11.73
C LEU A 512 26.42 -5.55 11.97
N ALA A 513 26.85 -5.50 13.24
CA ALA A 513 28.28 -5.49 13.60
C ALA A 513 29.02 -6.74 13.07
N GLU A 514 28.40 -7.93 13.19
CA GLU A 514 28.94 -9.17 12.63
C GLU A 514 29.10 -9.05 11.10
N MET A 515 28.10 -8.58 10.39
CA MET A 515 28.12 -8.41 8.93
C MET A 515 29.16 -7.37 8.48
N LEU A 516 29.42 -6.35 9.30
CA LEU A 516 30.47 -5.34 9.07
C LEU A 516 31.88 -5.79 9.48
N GLY A 517 32.00 -6.97 10.09
CA GLY A 517 33.28 -7.55 10.52
C GLY A 517 33.78 -7.11 11.92
N ASP A 518 32.96 -6.32 12.66
CA ASP A 518 33.24 -5.91 14.03
C ASP A 518 32.81 -7.00 15.03
N LYS A 519 33.68 -7.99 15.22
CA LYS A 519 33.38 -9.14 16.07
C LYS A 519 33.23 -8.79 17.55
N GLU A 520 33.90 -7.75 18.03
CA GLU A 520 33.83 -7.34 19.44
C GLU A 520 32.42 -6.77 19.73
N GLN A 521 31.96 -5.84 18.91
CA GLN A 521 30.61 -5.27 19.04
C GLN A 521 29.56 -6.36 18.82
N ALA A 522 29.72 -7.23 17.84
CA ALA A 522 28.78 -8.32 17.57
C ALA A 522 28.60 -9.20 18.83
N VAL A 523 29.67 -9.68 19.44
CA VAL A 523 29.61 -10.50 20.67
C VAL A 523 28.99 -9.71 21.82
N ARG A 524 29.38 -8.45 22.02
CA ARG A 524 28.87 -7.58 23.09
C ARG A 524 27.36 -7.42 23.03
N TYR A 525 26.81 -7.02 21.88
CA TYR A 525 25.38 -6.71 21.77
C TYR A 525 24.50 -7.95 21.70
N VAL A 526 24.94 -9.03 21.02
CA VAL A 526 24.19 -10.29 21.00
C VAL A 526 24.17 -10.93 22.40
N SER A 527 25.27 -10.91 23.14
CA SER A 527 25.29 -11.42 24.52
C SER A 527 24.39 -10.62 25.45
N ALA A 528 24.43 -9.28 25.33
CA ALA A 528 23.55 -8.41 26.10
C ALA A 528 22.07 -8.67 25.78
N ALA A 529 21.70 -8.82 24.51
CA ALA A 529 20.33 -9.13 24.09
C ALA A 529 19.85 -10.47 24.69
N ARG A 530 20.70 -11.51 24.71
CA ARG A 530 20.38 -12.81 25.33
C ARG A 530 20.19 -12.71 26.84
N GLU A 531 21.07 -12.01 27.53
CA GLU A 531 20.95 -11.76 28.97
C GLU A 531 19.65 -10.98 29.29
N MET A 532 19.30 -9.98 28.46
CA MET A 532 18.06 -9.23 28.59
C MET A 532 16.85 -10.13 28.34
N ALA A 533 16.88 -11.00 27.33
CA ALA A 533 15.79 -11.94 27.04
C ALA A 533 15.57 -12.95 28.19
N GLU A 534 16.63 -13.46 28.82
CA GLU A 534 16.51 -14.31 30.01
C GLU A 534 15.92 -13.57 31.22
N LYS A 535 16.28 -12.30 31.42
CA LYS A 535 15.70 -11.46 32.48
C LYS A 535 14.24 -11.17 32.16
N TRP A 536 13.93 -10.81 30.91
CA TRP A 536 12.57 -10.57 30.42
C TRP A 536 11.66 -11.76 30.71
N GLU A 537 12.10 -12.99 30.37
CA GLU A 537 11.30 -14.20 30.60
C GLU A 537 10.93 -14.35 32.08
N ARG A 538 11.89 -14.12 32.99
CA ARG A 538 11.62 -14.20 34.44
C ARG A 538 10.70 -13.09 34.95
N MET A 539 10.85 -11.86 34.41
CA MET A 539 10.06 -10.70 34.83
C MET A 539 8.61 -10.75 34.31
N ALA A 540 8.43 -11.28 33.11
CA ALA A 540 7.13 -11.31 32.45
C ALA A 540 6.34 -12.61 32.73
N ASP A 541 6.93 -13.66 33.27
CA ASP A 541 6.27 -14.96 33.47
C ASP A 541 5.05 -14.87 34.37
N ASP A 542 3.93 -15.42 33.92
CA ASP A 542 2.64 -15.49 34.65
C ASP A 542 1.98 -16.85 34.48
N GLY A 543 2.80 -17.92 34.50
CA GLY A 543 2.35 -19.29 34.40
C GLY A 543 2.07 -19.75 32.98
N ASP A 544 0.86 -19.65 32.49
CA ASP A 544 0.46 -20.09 31.15
C ASP A 544 0.62 -19.03 30.05
N HIS A 545 1.04 -17.80 30.41
CA HIS A 545 1.27 -16.68 29.51
C HIS A 545 2.36 -15.73 30.05
N PHE A 546 2.60 -14.60 29.31
CA PHE A 546 3.46 -13.51 29.77
C PHE A 546 2.67 -12.21 29.95
N ARG A 547 3.01 -11.47 31.00
CA ARG A 547 2.32 -10.25 31.44
C ARG A 547 2.32 -9.14 30.38
N LEU A 548 1.34 -8.25 30.50
CA LEU A 548 1.32 -6.97 29.76
C LEU A 548 2.46 -6.06 30.26
N THR A 549 2.57 -5.91 31.59
CA THR A 549 3.63 -5.16 32.27
C THR A 549 4.27 -6.01 33.35
N PHE A 550 5.55 -5.81 33.61
CA PHE A 550 6.32 -6.63 34.55
C PHE A 550 5.80 -6.57 35.98
N ASP A 551 5.15 -5.48 36.39
CA ASP A 551 4.64 -5.21 37.72
C ASP A 551 3.21 -5.68 37.99
N ARG A 552 2.49 -6.23 36.96
CA ARG A 552 1.06 -6.58 37.08
C ARG A 552 0.78 -8.03 36.70
N GLU A 553 0.50 -8.85 37.70
CA GLU A 553 0.04 -10.22 37.52
C GLU A 553 -1.35 -10.29 36.90
N ASN A 554 -1.69 -11.43 36.28
CA ASN A 554 -2.95 -11.70 35.59
C ASN A 554 -3.28 -10.72 34.46
N THR A 555 -2.25 -10.14 33.84
CA THR A 555 -2.35 -9.29 32.65
C THR A 555 -1.63 -9.90 31.47
N TRP A 556 -2.08 -9.64 30.26
CA TRP A 556 -1.46 -10.15 29.04
C TRP A 556 -1.58 -9.16 27.89
N SER A 557 -0.74 -9.30 26.87
CA SER A 557 -0.82 -8.59 25.61
C SER A 557 -0.32 -9.46 24.46
N GLN A 558 -0.67 -9.11 23.22
CA GLN A 558 -0.02 -9.69 22.06
C GLN A 558 1.48 -9.35 22.07
N LYS A 559 2.35 -10.35 21.96
CA LYS A 559 3.81 -10.20 21.90
C LYS A 559 4.28 -10.18 20.44
N TYR A 560 3.60 -9.39 19.60
CA TYR A 560 3.81 -9.36 18.16
C TYR A 560 5.26 -9.02 17.77
N ASN A 561 6.01 -8.30 18.59
CA ASN A 561 7.42 -7.98 18.33
C ASN A 561 8.33 -9.22 18.27
N LEU A 562 7.94 -10.35 18.88
CA LEU A 562 8.66 -11.62 18.78
C LEU A 562 8.79 -12.13 17.34
N VAL A 563 7.92 -11.71 16.43
CA VAL A 563 7.93 -12.16 15.03
C VAL A 563 9.28 -11.88 14.35
N TRP A 564 9.95 -10.80 14.74
CA TRP A 564 11.23 -10.44 14.14
C TRP A 564 12.38 -11.38 14.56
N ASP A 565 12.32 -11.99 15.74
CA ASP A 565 13.31 -13.02 16.11
C ASP A 565 13.24 -14.22 15.16
N LYS A 566 12.01 -14.65 14.85
CA LYS A 566 11.75 -15.74 13.90
C LYS A 566 12.13 -15.35 12.46
N VAL A 567 11.64 -14.21 11.98
CA VAL A 567 11.81 -13.75 10.58
C VAL A 567 13.27 -13.43 10.26
N LEU A 568 14.00 -12.82 11.19
CA LEU A 568 15.42 -12.49 11.01
C LEU A 568 16.37 -13.64 11.40
N GLY A 569 15.87 -14.72 12.01
CA GLY A 569 16.64 -15.87 12.42
C GLY A 569 17.71 -15.54 13.47
N LEU A 570 17.43 -14.64 14.41
CA LEU A 570 18.40 -14.18 15.41
C LEU A 570 18.50 -15.14 16.61
N HIS A 571 17.42 -15.90 16.89
CA HIS A 571 17.36 -16.90 17.96
C HIS A 571 17.77 -16.36 19.34
N ILE A 572 17.19 -15.23 19.71
CA ILE A 572 17.43 -14.55 20.99
C ILE A 572 16.48 -15.11 22.06
N PHE A 573 15.21 -15.27 21.69
CA PHE A 573 14.20 -15.86 22.57
C PHE A 573 14.03 -17.35 22.28
N PRO A 574 13.94 -18.22 23.34
CA PRO A 574 13.63 -19.63 23.12
C PRO A 574 12.24 -19.84 22.51
N ASP A 575 12.08 -20.75 21.56
CA ASP A 575 10.83 -21.06 20.86
C ASP A 575 9.65 -21.35 21.78
N ARG A 576 9.91 -21.88 23.00
CA ARG A 576 8.88 -22.15 24.00
C ARG A 576 8.08 -20.90 24.39
N ILE A 577 8.69 -19.70 24.28
CA ILE A 577 8.02 -18.43 24.60
C ILE A 577 6.91 -18.18 23.59
N ALA A 578 7.22 -18.23 22.30
CA ALA A 578 6.19 -18.07 21.24
C ALA A 578 5.13 -19.16 21.32
N ARG A 579 5.50 -20.42 21.54
CA ARG A 579 4.54 -21.54 21.69
C ARG A 579 3.59 -21.34 22.87
N LYS A 580 4.09 -20.88 24.01
CA LYS A 580 3.28 -20.58 25.20
C LYS A 580 2.26 -19.47 24.89
N GLU A 581 2.70 -18.38 24.28
CA GLU A 581 1.85 -17.27 23.90
C GLU A 581 0.79 -17.68 22.86
N VAL A 582 1.15 -18.40 21.82
CA VAL A 582 0.21 -18.88 20.79
C VAL A 582 -0.88 -19.78 21.41
N ALA A 583 -0.49 -20.72 22.28
CA ALA A 583 -1.45 -21.58 22.98
C ALA A 583 -2.42 -20.77 23.84
N PHE A 584 -1.92 -19.75 24.55
CA PHE A 584 -2.73 -18.84 25.34
C PHE A 584 -3.66 -17.99 24.46
N TYR A 585 -3.15 -17.38 23.37
CA TYR A 585 -3.93 -16.54 22.47
C TYR A 585 -5.09 -17.27 21.80
N LEU A 586 -4.88 -18.53 21.39
CA LEU A 586 -5.94 -19.37 20.84
C LEU A 586 -7.11 -19.60 21.82
N SER A 587 -6.85 -19.52 23.13
CA SER A 587 -7.88 -19.59 24.18
C SER A 587 -8.58 -18.25 24.46
N ARG A 588 -8.03 -17.13 23.94
CA ARG A 588 -8.52 -15.76 24.19
C ARG A 588 -9.17 -15.10 22.98
N GLN A 589 -9.23 -15.80 21.84
CA GLN A 589 -9.88 -15.33 20.64
C GLN A 589 -11.32 -14.89 20.88
N GLN A 590 -11.69 -13.78 20.28
CA GLN A 590 -13.05 -13.26 20.17
C GLN A 590 -13.60 -13.55 18.76
N PRO A 591 -14.90 -13.35 18.50
CA PRO A 591 -15.49 -13.64 17.19
C PRO A 591 -14.82 -12.97 15.99
N PHE A 592 -14.15 -11.83 16.19
CA PHE A 592 -13.50 -11.06 15.14
C PHE A 592 -11.97 -10.88 15.34
N GLY A 593 -11.36 -11.60 16.25
CA GLY A 593 -9.93 -11.61 16.44
C GLY A 593 -9.46 -11.66 17.89
N LEU A 594 -8.16 -11.60 18.07
CA LEU A 594 -7.52 -11.56 19.37
C LEU A 594 -7.49 -10.10 19.87
N PRO A 595 -8.00 -9.78 21.07
CA PRO A 595 -7.79 -8.46 21.66
C PRO A 595 -6.31 -8.09 21.76
N LEU A 596 -5.99 -6.81 21.73
CA LEU A 596 -4.60 -6.33 21.82
C LEU A 596 -3.96 -6.74 23.15
N ASP A 597 -4.71 -6.57 24.23
CA ASP A 597 -4.27 -6.91 25.58
C ASP A 597 -5.45 -7.07 26.54
N SER A 598 -5.15 -7.36 27.81
CA SER A 598 -6.13 -7.61 28.86
C SER A 598 -6.93 -6.38 29.32
N ARG A 599 -6.60 -5.17 28.86
CA ARG A 599 -7.26 -3.92 29.30
C ARG A 599 -8.58 -3.65 28.60
N LYS A 600 -8.69 -4.06 27.31
CA LYS A 600 -9.84 -3.75 26.43
C LYS A 600 -10.09 -4.90 25.45
N THR A 601 -11.22 -4.83 24.77
CA THR A 601 -11.60 -5.81 23.73
C THR A 601 -11.24 -5.42 22.31
N TYR A 602 -10.73 -4.21 22.12
CA TYR A 602 -10.26 -3.78 20.80
C TYR A 602 -8.93 -4.42 20.42
N THR A 603 -8.65 -4.36 19.12
CA THR A 603 -7.42 -4.90 18.54
C THR A 603 -6.97 -4.11 17.31
N LYS A 604 -5.80 -4.46 16.78
CA LYS A 604 -5.32 -4.00 15.48
C LYS A 604 -5.05 -5.20 14.57
N ILE A 605 -5.53 -5.11 13.33
CA ILE A 605 -5.45 -6.22 12.40
C ILE A 605 -4.00 -6.56 12.00
N ASP A 606 -3.14 -5.58 11.81
CA ASP A 606 -1.72 -5.76 11.52
C ASP A 606 -1.01 -6.59 12.60
N TRP A 607 -1.29 -6.32 13.88
CA TRP A 607 -0.71 -7.07 14.99
C TRP A 607 -1.26 -8.49 15.11
N ILE A 608 -2.53 -8.72 14.75
CA ILE A 608 -3.08 -10.08 14.69
C ILE A 608 -2.32 -10.90 13.65
N LEU A 609 -2.06 -10.35 12.45
CA LEU A 609 -1.35 -11.06 11.41
C LEU A 609 0.11 -11.35 11.80
N TRP A 610 0.77 -10.42 12.50
CA TRP A 610 2.13 -10.67 13.02
C TRP A 610 2.12 -11.71 14.13
N THR A 611 1.15 -11.64 15.05
CA THR A 611 0.97 -12.64 16.12
C THR A 611 0.69 -14.03 15.55
N ALA A 612 -0.11 -14.11 14.49
CA ALA A 612 -0.36 -15.37 13.79
C ALA A 612 0.93 -16.00 13.21
N CYS A 613 1.89 -15.18 12.75
CA CYS A 613 3.18 -15.67 12.26
C CYS A 613 4.05 -16.31 13.36
N LEU A 614 3.72 -16.14 14.65
CA LEU A 614 4.39 -16.85 15.75
C LEU A 614 4.04 -18.34 15.80
N ALA A 615 2.94 -18.74 15.17
CA ALA A 615 2.50 -20.13 15.16
C ALA A 615 3.51 -21.04 14.41
N ASP A 616 3.69 -22.25 14.94
CA ASP A 616 4.54 -23.28 14.34
C ASP A 616 3.81 -24.04 13.23
N THR A 617 2.46 -24.09 13.27
CA THR A 617 1.64 -24.84 12.32
C THR A 617 0.77 -23.92 11.48
N GLN A 618 0.48 -24.34 10.24
CA GLN A 618 -0.49 -23.64 9.39
C GLN A 618 -1.90 -23.64 9.98
N GLU A 619 -2.26 -24.66 10.74
CA GLU A 619 -3.55 -24.73 11.42
C GLU A 619 -3.71 -23.61 12.46
N ASP A 620 -2.74 -23.44 13.36
CA ASP A 620 -2.78 -22.40 14.38
C ASP A 620 -2.66 -21.00 13.76
N PHE A 621 -1.84 -20.84 12.72
CA PHE A 621 -1.81 -19.60 11.91
C PHE A 621 -3.20 -19.26 11.39
N SER A 622 -3.88 -20.21 10.75
CA SER A 622 -5.23 -20.00 10.20
C SER A 622 -6.26 -19.72 11.29
N ARG A 623 -6.19 -20.40 12.44
CA ARG A 623 -7.08 -20.16 13.57
C ARG A 623 -6.94 -18.75 14.15
N LEU A 624 -5.75 -18.17 14.15
CA LEU A 624 -5.52 -16.78 14.56
C LEU A 624 -5.97 -15.78 13.49
N LEU A 625 -5.81 -16.13 12.20
CA LEU A 625 -6.10 -15.27 11.05
C LEU A 625 -7.61 -15.17 10.74
N SER A 626 -8.34 -16.30 10.73
CA SER A 626 -9.71 -16.36 10.22
C SER A 626 -10.70 -15.41 10.90
N PRO A 627 -10.62 -15.11 12.22
CA PRO A 627 -11.46 -14.07 12.81
C PRO A 627 -11.16 -12.65 12.29
N ALA A 628 -9.89 -12.35 11.96
CA ALA A 628 -9.53 -11.06 11.33
C ALA A 628 -10.02 -10.99 9.88
N TYR A 629 -9.96 -12.11 9.12
CA TYR A 629 -10.59 -12.20 7.80
C TYR A 629 -12.10 -11.94 7.90
N LYS A 630 -12.76 -12.56 8.88
CA LYS A 630 -14.19 -12.32 9.15
C LYS A 630 -14.47 -10.85 9.43
N TYR A 631 -13.64 -10.16 10.22
CA TYR A 631 -13.77 -8.72 10.44
C TYR A 631 -13.77 -7.94 9.12
N VAL A 632 -12.78 -8.15 8.27
CA VAL A 632 -12.67 -7.42 6.99
C VAL A 632 -13.87 -7.71 6.08
N ASN A 633 -14.36 -8.94 6.09
CA ASN A 633 -15.50 -9.38 5.28
C ASN A 633 -16.86 -8.84 5.76
N GLU A 634 -17.03 -8.66 7.08
CA GLU A 634 -18.34 -8.39 7.69
C GLU A 634 -18.48 -6.99 8.28
N THR A 635 -17.38 -6.22 8.44
CA THR A 635 -17.45 -4.88 9.02
C THR A 635 -18.49 -4.00 8.32
N GLU A 636 -19.33 -3.32 9.12
CA GLU A 636 -20.44 -2.52 8.59
C GLU A 636 -20.00 -1.23 7.86
N PRO A 637 -19.02 -0.45 8.39
CA PRO A 637 -18.57 0.76 7.71
C PRO A 637 -17.94 0.46 6.35
N ARG A 638 -18.47 1.07 5.31
CA ARG A 638 -17.97 0.95 3.94
C ARG A 638 -16.91 2.03 3.67
N VAL A 639 -15.75 1.89 4.31
CA VAL A 639 -14.62 2.82 4.24
C VAL A 639 -13.33 2.04 3.94
N PRO A 640 -12.26 2.67 3.45
CA PRO A 640 -10.95 2.00 3.35
C PRO A 640 -10.58 1.30 4.65
N LEU A 641 -9.94 0.15 4.56
CA LEU A 641 -9.76 -0.75 5.70
C LEU A 641 -9.25 -0.02 6.94
N THR A 642 -9.99 -0.19 8.03
CA THR A 642 -9.69 0.34 9.36
C THR A 642 -8.84 -0.68 10.11
N ASP A 643 -7.69 -0.27 10.62
CA ASP A 643 -6.79 -1.19 11.33
C ASP A 643 -7.16 -1.36 12.81
N TRP A 644 -7.86 -0.42 13.43
CA TRP A 644 -8.30 -0.43 14.83
C TRP A 644 -9.80 -0.72 14.96
N TYR A 645 -10.16 -1.82 15.62
CA TYR A 645 -11.55 -2.28 15.72
C TYR A 645 -11.82 -3.12 16.96
N GLU A 646 -13.10 -3.35 17.29
CA GLU A 646 -13.55 -4.20 18.38
C GLU A 646 -13.54 -5.69 17.98
N ALA A 647 -12.79 -6.51 18.71
CA ALA A 647 -12.68 -7.95 18.44
C ALA A 647 -13.97 -8.73 18.78
N THR A 648 -14.87 -8.16 19.57
CA THR A 648 -16.11 -8.81 20.01
C THR A 648 -17.25 -8.75 19.00
N ASP A 649 -17.36 -7.63 18.26
CA ASP A 649 -18.49 -7.37 17.35
C ASP A 649 -18.06 -6.89 15.94
N GLY A 650 -16.76 -6.72 15.69
CA GLY A 650 -16.23 -6.28 14.39
C GLY A 650 -16.50 -4.80 14.06
N ARG A 651 -16.86 -3.99 15.03
CA ARG A 651 -17.11 -2.57 14.84
C ARG A 651 -15.80 -1.82 14.68
N SER A 652 -15.61 -1.13 13.56
CA SER A 652 -14.48 -0.22 13.33
C SER A 652 -14.49 0.92 14.35
N ILE A 653 -13.32 1.26 14.90
CA ILE A 653 -13.18 2.36 15.87
C ILE A 653 -12.67 3.60 15.16
N ASN A 654 -11.47 3.53 14.55
CA ASN A 654 -10.80 4.65 13.88
C ASN A 654 -9.61 4.14 13.04
N MET A 655 -8.79 5.07 12.50
CA MET A 655 -7.51 4.75 11.83
C MET A 655 -7.70 3.97 10.51
N ARG A 656 -8.41 4.55 9.54
CA ARG A 656 -8.60 3.97 8.21
C ARG A 656 -7.55 4.44 7.20
N ALA A 657 -7.42 3.70 6.10
CA ALA A 657 -6.56 4.05 4.95
C ALA A 657 -5.07 4.20 5.30
N ARG A 658 -4.59 3.65 6.42
CA ARG A 658 -3.18 3.73 6.82
C ARG A 658 -2.34 2.67 6.11
N SER A 659 -1.03 2.96 5.99
CA SER A 659 -0.06 2.05 5.38
C SER A 659 0.22 0.79 6.21
N VAL A 660 -0.13 0.78 7.50
CA VAL A 660 0.17 -0.32 8.44
C VAL A 660 -0.30 -1.69 7.96
N VAL A 661 -1.30 -1.74 7.06
CA VAL A 661 -1.75 -2.98 6.43
C VAL A 661 -0.69 -3.61 5.51
N GLY A 662 0.42 -2.92 5.22
CA GLY A 662 1.63 -3.52 4.65
C GLY A 662 2.22 -4.63 5.52
N GLY A 663 1.89 -4.63 6.82
CA GLY A 663 2.22 -5.69 7.77
C GLY A 663 1.58 -7.05 7.47
N PHE A 664 0.51 -7.07 6.66
CA PHE A 664 -0.10 -8.32 6.22
C PHE A 664 0.88 -9.22 5.48
N PHE A 665 1.89 -8.65 4.84
CA PHE A 665 2.92 -9.37 4.08
C PHE A 665 4.00 -10.05 4.94
N MET A 666 3.89 -10.01 6.27
CA MET A 666 4.87 -10.61 7.19
C MET A 666 5.05 -12.12 6.97
N LYS A 667 3.96 -12.88 6.71
CA LYS A 667 4.05 -14.32 6.45
C LYS A 667 4.79 -14.65 5.16
N MET A 668 4.61 -13.86 4.12
CA MET A 668 5.38 -13.99 2.88
C MET A 668 6.85 -13.62 3.10
N LEU A 669 7.12 -12.58 3.91
CA LEU A 669 8.47 -12.17 4.27
C LEU A 669 9.19 -13.24 5.09
N GLU A 670 8.52 -13.88 6.06
CA GLU A 670 9.03 -15.03 6.82
C GLU A 670 9.52 -16.13 5.88
N LYS A 671 8.68 -16.49 4.89
CA LYS A 671 9.04 -17.49 3.88
C LYS A 671 10.23 -17.05 3.01
N LYS A 672 10.36 -15.75 2.74
CA LYS A 672 11.44 -15.19 1.90
C LYS A 672 12.78 -15.13 2.61
N LEU A 673 12.81 -14.79 3.90
CA LEU A 673 14.04 -14.64 4.70
C LEU A 673 14.43 -15.93 5.44
N GLY A 674 13.48 -16.75 5.82
CA GLY A 674 13.67 -17.99 6.58
C GLY A 674 14.23 -19.18 5.77
N LYS A 675 14.93 -18.94 4.66
CA LYS A 675 15.56 -19.97 3.82
C LYS A 675 16.95 -20.29 4.25
#